data_4ec4fb2ada30d9540fdc1431c0a04bfe
#
_entry.id   4ec4fb2ada30d9540fdc1431c0a04bfe
#
_cell.length_a   1.000
_cell.length_b   1.000
_cell.length_c   1.000
_cell.angle_alpha   90.00
_cell.angle_beta   90.00
_cell.angle_gamma   90.00
#
_symmetry.space_group_name_H-M   'P 1'
#
loop_
_entity.id
_entity.type
_entity.pdbx_description
1 polymer ?
#
loop_
_entity_poly.entity_id
_entity_poly.type
_entity_poly.pdbx_seq_one_letter_code
_entity_poly.pdbx_strand_id
1 'polypeptide(L)'
;MSSFDHKTAAWEAFRLMCAAKTIAEKYEQNKEVTSKYVHATSRGHEAIQLAVGLQLKPQDWVSPYYRDDSILLGIGMKPYELMLQVFAKKDDPFSGGRTYYSHPSLNREGFPRIPHQSSATGMQAIPTTGIAMGIQYKEKTGIAEWDLNDAPVVVCSLGDASCTEGEVSEAFQMAALKQFPIVYLVQDNGWDISANAKETRAQDISEYAKGFHGLEVRSIDGSDFQKSYETVQEVFDVVRKERRPFIIHAKVPLLGHHTSGVRKEWYRDDLEEAAKNDPYPKLKQLVQDLGHSLAEVINLESAIRKEIDEAYDQALNAENPSISSVTDFIFAPTPVTEEVGEREPSGKKKTVMVDSALFAVREIMSKHPEALLYGQDVGGRLGGVFREAATLAQTFGDDRVFNTPIQEAFIIGSTVGMSAVGLKPFVEVQFADYIWPGLNQLFTEVSRSYYLSNGKWPVSAVIRVPIGAYGSGGPYHSSSVESVLANIRGIKVVYPSTGADLKGLLKAAYYDPNPVVILEHKGLYWSKIPGTEGAMSIEPSEDYMIPIGKARIVQSADETKMKQGESIGVITYGRGVYWSLEAAKSFEGQVEILDLRSINPLDMEAMGALCERHGKVLLVTEESIECSFTQALAGRLQRSHFTFLDAPIEIVASIDTPAIPLNGDLEAALLPNAEKVAAGINKLLNY
;
A
#
# COMPACT_ATOMS: atom_id res chain seq x y z
N MET A 1 -21.66 -24.20 25.72
CA MET A 1 -20.29 -24.07 25.24
C MET A 1 -19.61 -25.41 25.48
N SER A 2 -19.28 -26.18 24.44
CA SER A 2 -18.46 -27.38 24.59
C SER A 2 -17.08 -26.90 25.03
N SER A 3 -16.65 -27.33 26.22
CA SER A 3 -15.26 -27.23 26.63
C SER A 3 -14.41 -27.84 25.51
N PHE A 4 -13.70 -27.03 24.77
CA PHE A 4 -12.67 -27.55 23.86
C PHE A 4 -11.77 -28.41 24.73
N ASP A 5 -11.67 -29.68 24.40
CA ASP A 5 -10.91 -30.61 25.23
C ASP A 5 -9.43 -30.21 25.17
N HIS A 6 -8.92 -29.65 26.25
CA HIS A 6 -7.50 -29.26 26.38
C HIS A 6 -6.54 -30.37 25.95
N LYS A 7 -6.95 -31.62 26.12
CA LYS A 7 -6.19 -32.77 25.68
C LYS A 7 -6.07 -32.84 24.17
N THR A 8 -7.18 -32.65 23.46
CA THR A 8 -7.21 -32.66 21.99
C THR A 8 -6.42 -31.49 21.39
N ALA A 9 -6.56 -30.28 21.97
CA ALA A 9 -5.81 -29.10 21.51
C ALA A 9 -4.29 -29.26 21.75
N ALA A 10 -3.89 -29.76 22.91
CA ALA A 10 -2.48 -30.02 23.25
C ALA A 10 -1.85 -31.07 22.32
N TRP A 11 -2.58 -32.16 22.03
CA TRP A 11 -2.10 -33.19 21.11
C TRP A 11 -1.90 -32.70 19.70
N GLU A 12 -2.88 -31.95 19.17
CA GLU A 12 -2.76 -31.37 17.85
C GLU A 12 -1.64 -30.29 17.78
N ALA A 13 -1.51 -29.45 18.80
CA ALA A 13 -0.41 -28.51 18.91
C ALA A 13 0.95 -29.26 18.96
N PHE A 14 1.04 -30.36 19.66
CA PHE A 14 2.26 -31.15 19.70
C PHE A 14 2.61 -31.75 18.34
N ARG A 15 1.61 -32.26 17.61
CA ARG A 15 1.77 -32.74 16.23
C ARG A 15 2.34 -31.67 15.31
N LEU A 16 1.75 -30.47 15.36
CA LEU A 16 2.18 -29.33 14.53
C LEU A 16 3.53 -28.76 14.97
N MET A 17 3.83 -28.74 16.28
CA MET A 17 5.14 -28.35 16.80
C MET A 17 6.25 -29.33 16.38
N CYS A 18 5.95 -30.64 16.34
CA CYS A 18 6.85 -31.62 15.74
C CYS A 18 7.14 -31.33 14.28
N ALA A 19 6.10 -30.96 13.51
CA ALA A 19 6.25 -30.60 12.10
C ALA A 19 7.13 -29.35 11.93
N ALA A 20 6.81 -28.24 12.64
CA ALA A 20 7.57 -27.00 12.58
C ALA A 20 9.04 -27.20 12.96
N LYS A 21 9.31 -27.92 14.06
CA LYS A 21 10.67 -28.26 14.49
C LYS A 21 11.39 -29.08 13.43
N THR A 22 10.75 -30.11 12.87
CA THR A 22 11.34 -30.98 11.86
C THR A 22 11.61 -30.23 10.56
N ILE A 23 10.74 -29.30 10.15
CA ILE A 23 10.96 -28.38 9.02
C ILE A 23 12.23 -27.55 9.23
N ALA A 24 12.37 -26.93 10.40
CA ALA A 24 13.55 -26.13 10.74
C ALA A 24 14.84 -26.97 10.71
N GLU A 25 14.81 -28.18 11.25
CA GLU A 25 15.93 -29.14 11.22
C GLU A 25 16.25 -29.56 9.78
N LYS A 26 15.24 -29.85 8.95
CA LYS A 26 15.40 -30.25 7.55
C LYS A 26 16.05 -29.14 6.73
N TYR A 27 15.65 -27.88 6.93
CA TYR A 27 16.26 -26.71 6.24
C TYR A 27 17.72 -26.55 6.65
N GLU A 28 18.06 -26.70 7.94
CA GLU A 28 19.43 -26.59 8.41
C GLU A 28 20.31 -27.76 7.91
N GLN A 29 19.79 -28.99 7.90
CA GLN A 29 20.51 -30.18 7.35
C GLN A 29 20.83 -30.01 5.86
N ASN A 30 19.98 -29.30 5.12
CA ASN A 30 20.11 -29.07 3.68
C ASN A 30 20.49 -27.60 3.35
N LYS A 31 21.20 -26.92 4.23
CA LYS A 31 21.56 -25.50 4.09
C LYS A 31 22.28 -25.15 2.78
N GLU A 32 22.99 -26.08 2.17
CA GLU A 32 23.62 -25.91 0.86
C GLU A 32 22.61 -25.54 -0.24
N VAL A 33 21.36 -25.99 -0.08
CA VAL A 33 20.25 -25.70 -0.99
C VAL A 33 19.38 -24.57 -0.43
N THR A 34 18.93 -24.70 0.81
CA THR A 34 17.91 -23.81 1.40
C THR A 34 18.45 -22.42 1.70
N SER A 35 19.75 -22.25 2.03
CA SER A 35 20.32 -20.92 2.32
C SER A 35 20.41 -20.00 1.12
N LYS A 36 20.18 -20.50 -0.10
CA LYS A 36 20.03 -19.66 -1.30
C LYS A 36 18.76 -18.80 -1.26
N TYR A 37 17.80 -19.22 -0.45
CA TYR A 37 16.50 -18.54 -0.27
C TYR A 37 16.42 -17.97 1.14
N VAL A 38 16.16 -16.67 1.25
CA VAL A 38 16.01 -16.03 2.56
C VAL A 38 14.81 -16.61 3.28
N HIS A 39 15.02 -17.17 4.46
CA HIS A 39 13.97 -17.73 5.30
C HIS A 39 14.31 -17.62 6.79
N ALA A 40 13.29 -17.64 7.63
CA ALA A 40 13.35 -17.83 9.07
C ALA A 40 12.30 -18.88 9.46
N THR A 41 12.44 -19.48 10.61
CA THR A 41 11.49 -20.49 11.13
C THR A 41 11.01 -20.11 12.50
N SER A 42 9.88 -20.69 12.95
CA SER A 42 9.26 -20.43 14.25
C SER A 42 10.04 -20.98 15.43
N ARG A 43 11.20 -21.58 15.23
CA ARG A 43 11.91 -22.33 16.27
C ARG A 43 12.14 -21.53 17.55
N GLY A 44 11.42 -21.94 18.60
CA GLY A 44 11.31 -21.26 19.90
C GLY A 44 10.00 -20.49 20.11
N HIS A 45 9.31 -20.10 19.05
CA HIS A 45 8.07 -19.32 19.07
C HIS A 45 6.81 -20.20 18.90
N GLU A 46 6.97 -21.50 18.67
CA GLU A 46 5.91 -22.38 18.20
C GLU A 46 4.69 -22.40 19.13
N ALA A 47 4.89 -22.33 20.46
CA ALA A 47 3.80 -22.50 21.42
C ALA A 47 2.75 -21.39 21.30
N ILE A 48 3.15 -20.13 21.33
CA ILE A 48 2.21 -19.00 21.18
C ILE A 48 1.64 -18.93 19.76
N GLN A 49 2.44 -19.25 18.73
CA GLN A 49 1.99 -19.25 17.36
C GLN A 49 0.92 -20.30 17.09
N LEU A 50 1.09 -21.52 17.61
CA LEU A 50 0.09 -22.58 17.52
C LEU A 50 -1.16 -22.26 18.35
N ALA A 51 -0.99 -21.63 19.53
CA ALA A 51 -2.12 -21.16 20.31
C ALA A 51 -2.99 -20.17 19.53
N VAL A 52 -2.40 -19.28 18.72
CA VAL A 52 -3.12 -18.36 17.83
C VAL A 52 -3.70 -19.11 16.64
N GLY A 53 -2.88 -19.85 15.89
CA GLY A 53 -3.29 -20.51 14.65
C GLY A 53 -4.47 -21.47 14.82
N LEU A 54 -4.47 -22.27 15.91
CA LEU A 54 -5.54 -23.23 16.22
C LEU A 54 -6.88 -22.57 16.62
N GLN A 55 -6.90 -21.29 16.96
CA GLN A 55 -8.10 -20.59 17.40
C GLN A 55 -8.64 -19.59 16.37
N LEU A 56 -7.91 -19.36 15.28
CA LEU A 56 -8.38 -18.56 14.18
C LEU A 56 -9.48 -19.27 13.40
N LYS A 57 -10.52 -18.55 13.03
CA LYS A 57 -11.68 -19.02 12.26
C LYS A 57 -11.60 -18.53 10.82
N PRO A 58 -12.34 -19.14 9.86
CA PRO A 58 -12.32 -18.73 8.46
C PRO A 58 -12.70 -17.27 8.17
N GLN A 59 -13.52 -16.65 9.03
CA GLN A 59 -13.89 -15.23 8.91
C GLN A 59 -12.85 -14.28 9.50
N ASP A 60 -11.85 -14.77 10.24
CA ASP A 60 -10.80 -13.98 10.84
C ASP A 60 -9.76 -13.54 9.81
N TRP A 61 -8.96 -12.56 10.19
CA TRP A 61 -7.86 -12.03 9.42
C TRP A 61 -6.58 -12.14 10.23
N VAL A 62 -5.49 -12.50 9.57
CA VAL A 62 -4.19 -12.55 10.22
C VAL A 62 -3.11 -12.02 9.29
N SER A 63 -2.24 -11.19 9.83
CA SER A 63 -1.01 -10.73 9.18
C SER A 63 0.16 -11.34 9.94
N PRO A 64 0.68 -12.49 9.48
CA PRO A 64 1.79 -13.15 10.13
C PRO A 64 3.09 -12.34 10.02
N TYR A 65 3.98 -12.59 10.95
CA TYR A 65 5.36 -12.12 10.93
C TYR A 65 6.24 -13.13 10.15
N TYR A 66 7.38 -12.72 9.64
CA TYR A 66 8.22 -13.57 8.78
C TYR A 66 8.76 -14.85 9.45
N ARG A 67 8.47 -15.04 10.73
CA ARG A 67 8.84 -16.22 11.52
C ARG A 67 7.64 -17.10 11.88
N ASP A 68 6.45 -16.84 11.37
CA ASP A 68 5.18 -17.40 11.84
C ASP A 68 4.72 -18.63 11.06
N ASP A 69 5.64 -19.49 10.63
CA ASP A 69 5.28 -20.75 9.96
C ASP A 69 4.41 -21.66 10.84
N SER A 70 4.52 -21.60 12.17
CA SER A 70 3.63 -22.33 13.07
C SER A 70 2.21 -21.75 13.13
N ILE A 71 1.98 -20.45 12.92
CA ILE A 71 0.62 -19.92 12.70
C ILE A 71 0.03 -20.54 11.44
N LEU A 72 0.81 -20.60 10.34
CA LEU A 72 0.34 -21.18 9.08
C LEU A 72 -0.01 -22.65 9.21
N LEU A 73 0.81 -23.42 9.91
CA LEU A 73 0.48 -24.82 10.23
C LEU A 73 -0.78 -24.91 11.09
N GLY A 74 -0.93 -24.03 12.08
CA GLY A 74 -2.07 -23.97 12.99
C GLY A 74 -3.41 -23.70 12.29
N ILE A 75 -3.42 -22.88 11.24
CA ILE A 75 -4.62 -22.64 10.43
C ILE A 75 -4.90 -23.74 9.41
N GLY A 76 -4.05 -24.78 9.34
CA GLY A 76 -4.26 -25.97 8.51
C GLY A 76 -3.46 -26.02 7.20
N MET A 77 -2.49 -25.12 6.98
CA MET A 77 -1.59 -25.22 5.83
C MET A 77 -0.70 -26.46 5.97
N LYS A 78 -0.38 -27.07 4.82
CA LYS A 78 0.43 -28.28 4.81
C LYS A 78 1.92 -27.96 4.75
N PRO A 79 2.82 -28.77 5.36
CA PRO A 79 4.26 -28.61 5.24
C PRO A 79 4.73 -28.46 3.78
N TYR A 80 4.19 -29.27 2.88
CA TYR A 80 4.47 -29.18 1.43
C TYR A 80 4.19 -27.79 0.86
N GLU A 81 3.05 -27.17 1.21
CA GLU A 81 2.67 -25.83 0.72
C GLU A 81 3.64 -24.75 1.21
N LEU A 82 4.12 -24.86 2.46
CA LEU A 82 5.14 -23.95 3.01
C LEU A 82 6.47 -24.13 2.28
N MET A 83 6.85 -25.38 1.98
CA MET A 83 8.09 -25.70 1.28
C MET A 83 8.09 -25.27 -0.18
N LEU A 84 6.93 -25.23 -0.85
CA LEU A 84 6.82 -24.62 -2.18
C LEU A 84 7.22 -23.14 -2.15
N GLN A 85 6.87 -22.40 -1.09
CA GLN A 85 7.28 -21.00 -0.95
C GLN A 85 8.79 -20.87 -0.68
N VAL A 86 9.39 -21.71 0.18
CA VAL A 86 10.84 -21.62 0.43
C VAL A 86 11.66 -21.88 -0.85
N PHE A 87 11.18 -22.75 -1.74
CA PHE A 87 11.83 -23.03 -3.02
C PHE A 87 11.34 -22.14 -4.18
N ALA A 88 10.50 -21.15 -3.90
CA ALA A 88 9.94 -20.19 -4.88
C ALA A 88 9.28 -20.89 -6.08
N LYS A 89 8.46 -21.91 -5.83
CA LYS A 89 7.83 -22.74 -6.87
C LYS A 89 6.57 -22.12 -7.45
N LYS A 90 6.21 -22.55 -8.68
CA LYS A 90 5.02 -22.09 -9.40
C LYS A 90 3.74 -22.26 -8.58
N ASP A 91 3.58 -23.40 -7.93
CA ASP A 91 2.38 -23.76 -7.17
C ASP A 91 2.44 -23.32 -5.69
N ASP A 92 3.39 -22.44 -5.34
CA ASP A 92 3.37 -21.73 -4.06
C ASP A 92 2.02 -21.01 -3.89
N PRO A 93 1.20 -21.40 -2.90
CA PRO A 93 -0.16 -20.88 -2.75
C PRO A 93 -0.21 -19.40 -2.36
N PHE A 94 0.91 -18.86 -1.90
CA PHE A 94 1.00 -17.50 -1.38
C PHE A 94 1.38 -16.49 -2.45
N SER A 95 2.43 -16.78 -3.25
CA SER A 95 3.00 -15.80 -4.17
C SER A 95 3.27 -16.32 -5.58
N GLY A 96 3.15 -17.63 -5.82
CA GLY A 96 3.56 -18.21 -7.09
C GLY A 96 5.06 -18.03 -7.37
N GLY A 97 5.87 -18.09 -6.31
CA GLY A 97 7.32 -17.95 -6.38
C GLY A 97 7.85 -16.51 -6.40
N ARG A 98 7.02 -15.49 -6.03
CA ARG A 98 7.40 -14.07 -6.09
C ARG A 98 7.94 -13.49 -4.78
N THR A 99 7.74 -14.14 -3.63
CA THR A 99 8.22 -13.64 -2.35
C THR A 99 8.81 -14.74 -1.47
N TYR A 100 9.33 -14.34 -0.33
CA TYR A 100 10.08 -15.17 0.61
C TYR A 100 9.21 -16.15 1.38
N TYR A 101 9.84 -17.19 1.93
CA TYR A 101 9.23 -18.06 2.93
C TYR A 101 8.63 -17.28 4.09
N SER A 102 7.49 -17.75 4.59
CA SER A 102 6.74 -17.14 5.69
C SER A 102 6.31 -15.67 5.43
N HIS A 103 6.17 -15.29 4.17
CA HIS A 103 5.48 -14.06 3.74
C HIS A 103 4.21 -14.46 2.99
N PRO A 104 3.21 -15.00 3.70
CA PRO A 104 2.04 -15.56 3.08
C PRO A 104 1.10 -14.47 2.54
N SER A 105 0.28 -14.88 1.57
CA SER A 105 -0.82 -14.10 1.05
C SER A 105 -1.92 -15.09 0.64
N LEU A 106 -2.99 -15.20 1.43
CA LEU A 106 -3.99 -16.25 1.28
C LEU A 106 -5.41 -15.69 1.19
N ASN A 107 -6.14 -16.12 0.16
CA ASN A 107 -7.57 -15.90 0.00
C ASN A 107 -8.20 -17.22 -0.45
N ARG A 108 -8.37 -18.13 0.50
CA ARG A 108 -8.87 -19.49 0.28
C ARG A 108 -10.08 -19.73 1.18
N GLU A 109 -11.14 -20.29 0.61
CA GLU A 109 -12.32 -20.67 1.37
C GLU A 109 -11.97 -21.67 2.49
N GLY A 110 -12.58 -21.49 3.67
CA GLY A 110 -12.34 -22.31 4.84
C GLY A 110 -11.09 -21.94 5.65
N PHE A 111 -10.31 -20.95 5.21
CA PHE A 111 -9.12 -20.44 5.92
C PHE A 111 -9.30 -18.98 6.34
N PRO A 112 -8.62 -18.55 7.42
CA PRO A 112 -8.46 -17.13 7.71
C PRO A 112 -7.84 -16.41 6.51
N ARG A 113 -8.19 -15.14 6.29
CA ARG A 113 -7.64 -14.35 5.21
C ARG A 113 -6.31 -13.73 5.59
N ILE A 114 -5.36 -13.78 4.68
CA ILE A 114 -4.02 -13.22 4.85
C ILE A 114 -3.75 -12.30 3.66
N PRO A 115 -3.75 -10.95 3.82
CA PRO A 115 -3.38 -10.03 2.76
C PRO A 115 -1.87 -10.09 2.47
N HIS A 116 -1.40 -9.27 1.53
CA HIS A 116 0.02 -9.16 1.24
C HIS A 116 0.83 -8.79 2.50
N GLN A 117 2.00 -9.41 2.63
CA GLN A 117 2.97 -9.12 3.69
C GLN A 117 4.28 -8.66 3.06
N SER A 118 4.77 -7.49 3.43
CA SER A 118 6.11 -7.06 3.05
C SER A 118 7.17 -7.59 4.02
N SER A 119 8.43 -7.53 3.60
CA SER A 119 9.58 -7.90 4.44
C SER A 119 10.12 -6.73 5.27
N ALA A 120 9.59 -5.53 5.06
CA ALA A 120 9.95 -4.36 5.85
C ALA A 120 9.34 -4.49 7.24
N THR A 121 10.20 -4.53 8.25
CA THR A 121 9.83 -4.86 9.63
C THR A 121 8.86 -3.82 10.20
N GLY A 122 7.71 -4.28 10.70
CA GLY A 122 6.66 -3.44 11.29
C GLY A 122 5.64 -2.87 10.28
N MET A 123 5.95 -2.87 8.99
CA MET A 123 5.10 -2.22 7.98
C MET A 123 3.69 -2.81 7.89
N GLN A 124 3.52 -4.09 8.16
CA GLN A 124 2.20 -4.76 8.18
C GLN A 124 1.24 -4.23 9.26
N ALA A 125 1.73 -3.51 10.27
CA ALA A 125 0.88 -3.01 11.35
C ALA A 125 -0.22 -2.06 10.83
N ILE A 126 0.11 -1.13 9.95
CA ILE A 126 -0.86 -0.18 9.38
C ILE A 126 -1.88 -0.87 8.46
N PRO A 127 -1.51 -1.65 7.44
CA PRO A 127 -2.47 -2.41 6.64
C PRO A 127 -3.41 -3.28 7.47
N THR A 128 -2.86 -3.99 8.47
CA THR A 128 -3.67 -4.86 9.34
C THR A 128 -4.63 -4.06 10.20
N THR A 129 -4.22 -2.90 10.72
CA THR A 129 -5.11 -1.98 11.42
C THR A 129 -6.19 -1.43 10.49
N GLY A 130 -5.85 -1.21 9.21
CA GLY A 130 -6.80 -0.87 8.15
C GLY A 130 -7.87 -1.94 7.92
N ILE A 131 -7.54 -3.23 8.05
CA ILE A 131 -8.54 -4.32 8.01
C ILE A 131 -9.53 -4.18 9.16
N ALA A 132 -9.03 -4.00 10.38
CA ALA A 132 -9.88 -3.85 11.56
C ALA A 132 -10.75 -2.59 11.49
N MET A 133 -10.20 -1.48 10.99
CA MET A 133 -10.93 -0.25 10.71
C MET A 133 -12.05 -0.49 9.70
N GLY A 134 -11.77 -1.23 8.62
CA GLY A 134 -12.74 -1.54 7.58
C GLY A 134 -13.86 -2.49 8.07
N ILE A 135 -13.54 -3.46 8.91
CA ILE A 135 -14.54 -4.32 9.56
C ILE A 135 -15.46 -3.47 10.45
N GLN A 136 -14.90 -2.62 11.30
CA GLN A 136 -15.70 -1.73 12.16
C GLN A 136 -16.54 -0.75 11.33
N TYR A 137 -16.00 -0.20 10.22
CA TYR A 137 -16.78 0.64 9.31
C TYR A 137 -18.02 -0.09 8.79
N LYS A 138 -17.86 -1.33 8.31
CA LYS A 138 -18.98 -2.13 7.79
C LYS A 138 -20.04 -2.41 8.86
N GLU A 139 -19.61 -2.63 10.09
CA GLU A 139 -20.53 -2.78 11.25
C GLU A 139 -21.31 -1.50 11.53
N LYS A 140 -20.63 -0.36 11.64
CA LYS A 140 -21.25 0.95 11.95
C LYS A 140 -22.18 1.45 10.85
N THR A 141 -21.87 1.14 9.59
CA THR A 141 -22.67 1.57 8.43
C THR A 141 -23.73 0.56 8.01
N GLY A 142 -23.85 -0.58 8.70
CA GLY A 142 -24.84 -1.61 8.39
C GLY A 142 -24.55 -2.41 7.10
N ILE A 143 -23.33 -2.33 6.55
CA ILE A 143 -22.92 -3.15 5.40
C ILE A 143 -22.72 -4.61 5.81
N ALA A 144 -22.31 -4.85 7.05
CA ALA A 144 -22.20 -6.19 7.62
C ALA A 144 -22.72 -6.21 9.05
N GLU A 145 -23.42 -7.30 9.39
CA GLU A 145 -23.84 -7.62 10.74
C GLU A 145 -23.22 -8.95 11.16
N TRP A 146 -22.72 -9.04 12.38
CA TRP A 146 -22.07 -10.24 12.91
C TRP A 146 -22.76 -10.68 14.20
N ASP A 147 -22.90 -11.97 14.41
CA ASP A 147 -23.08 -12.51 15.76
C ASP A 147 -21.80 -12.21 16.55
N LEU A 148 -21.92 -11.46 17.63
CA LEU A 148 -20.76 -11.05 18.45
C LEU A 148 -20.00 -12.23 19.07
N ASN A 149 -20.59 -13.43 19.15
CA ASN A 149 -19.87 -14.63 19.57
C ASN A 149 -19.00 -15.21 18.45
N ASP A 150 -19.21 -14.77 17.20
CA ASP A 150 -18.51 -15.24 15.99
C ASP A 150 -18.00 -14.11 15.10
N ALA A 151 -18.06 -12.87 15.58
CA ALA A 151 -17.57 -11.71 14.84
C ALA A 151 -16.07 -11.85 14.52
N PRO A 152 -15.60 -11.38 13.36
CA PRO A 152 -14.19 -11.53 12.96
C PRO A 152 -13.24 -10.81 13.90
N VAL A 153 -12.11 -11.45 14.18
CA VAL A 153 -10.94 -10.87 14.84
C VAL A 153 -9.85 -10.62 13.80
N VAL A 154 -9.11 -9.56 14.00
CA VAL A 154 -7.92 -9.25 13.18
C VAL A 154 -6.68 -9.45 14.04
N VAL A 155 -5.70 -10.22 13.57
CA VAL A 155 -4.44 -10.46 14.28
C VAL A 155 -3.29 -9.87 13.47
N CYS A 156 -2.51 -8.99 14.09
CA CYS A 156 -1.25 -8.48 13.56
C CYS A 156 -0.10 -9.06 14.37
N SER A 157 0.71 -9.91 13.77
CA SER A 157 1.89 -10.46 14.42
C SER A 157 3.12 -9.59 14.17
N LEU A 158 3.86 -9.29 15.24
CA LEU A 158 5.02 -8.41 15.27
C LEU A 158 6.15 -9.07 16.09
N GLY A 159 7.39 -8.76 15.74
CA GLY A 159 8.52 -8.93 16.65
C GLY A 159 8.63 -7.74 17.61
N ASP A 160 9.30 -7.92 18.73
CA ASP A 160 9.57 -6.89 19.72
C ASP A 160 10.38 -5.71 19.15
N ALA A 161 11.36 -5.98 18.30
CA ALA A 161 12.11 -4.94 17.59
C ALA A 161 11.22 -4.15 16.61
N SER A 162 10.24 -4.77 15.96
CA SER A 162 9.28 -4.10 15.06
C SER A 162 8.51 -2.98 15.75
N CYS A 163 8.29 -3.11 17.07
CA CYS A 163 7.54 -2.13 17.85
C CYS A 163 8.31 -0.82 18.10
N THR A 164 9.57 -0.75 17.69
CA THR A 164 10.36 0.49 17.72
C THR A 164 10.15 1.34 16.46
N GLU A 165 9.52 0.75 15.43
CA GLU A 165 9.19 1.44 14.19
C GLU A 165 8.06 2.47 14.40
N GLY A 166 8.24 3.69 13.85
CA GLY A 166 7.29 4.78 14.04
C GLY A 166 5.87 4.46 13.54
N GLU A 167 5.75 3.77 12.43
CA GLU A 167 4.46 3.41 11.82
C GLU A 167 3.66 2.40 12.66
N VAL A 168 4.34 1.58 13.47
CA VAL A 168 3.66 0.72 14.46
C VAL A 168 2.99 1.57 15.54
N SER A 169 3.62 2.68 15.95
CA SER A 169 3.00 3.63 16.88
C SER A 169 1.77 4.31 16.30
N GLU A 170 1.79 4.63 14.99
CA GLU A 170 0.61 5.15 14.28
C GLU A 170 -0.55 4.16 14.30
N ALA A 171 -0.26 2.87 14.04
CA ALA A 171 -1.24 1.79 14.11
C ALA A 171 -1.85 1.65 15.52
N PHE A 172 -1.03 1.65 16.57
CA PHE A 172 -1.48 1.59 17.96
C PHE A 172 -2.34 2.80 18.34
N GLN A 173 -1.91 4.00 17.94
CA GLN A 173 -2.66 5.25 18.20
C GLN A 173 -4.06 5.17 17.59
N MET A 174 -4.18 4.75 16.33
CA MET A 174 -5.48 4.66 15.65
C MET A 174 -6.34 3.55 16.23
N ALA A 175 -5.77 2.38 16.52
CA ALA A 175 -6.50 1.29 17.14
C ALA A 175 -7.06 1.67 18.51
N ALA A 176 -6.25 2.33 19.35
CA ALA A 176 -6.66 2.84 20.66
C ALA A 176 -7.71 3.94 20.54
N LEU A 177 -7.50 4.93 19.68
CA LEU A 177 -8.41 6.08 19.49
C LEU A 177 -9.80 5.65 19.02
N LYS A 178 -9.86 4.71 18.07
CA LYS A 178 -11.12 4.29 17.43
C LYS A 178 -11.67 2.97 17.97
N GLN A 179 -10.94 2.30 18.87
CA GLN A 179 -11.31 1.02 19.45
C GLN A 179 -11.60 -0.03 18.38
N PHE A 180 -10.57 -0.36 17.57
CA PHE A 180 -10.68 -1.37 16.52
C PHE A 180 -10.59 -2.81 17.05
N PRO A 181 -11.29 -3.78 16.44
CA PRO A 181 -11.28 -5.18 16.86
C PRO A 181 -10.01 -5.90 16.40
N ILE A 182 -8.85 -5.54 16.95
CA ILE A 182 -7.53 -6.05 16.58
C ILE A 182 -6.74 -6.57 17.77
N VAL A 183 -5.97 -7.62 17.54
CA VAL A 183 -4.97 -8.16 18.46
C VAL A 183 -3.60 -7.99 17.84
N TYR A 184 -2.72 -7.25 18.49
CA TYR A 184 -1.31 -7.22 18.17
C TYR A 184 -0.59 -8.31 18.97
N LEU A 185 -0.12 -9.35 18.29
CA LEU A 185 0.73 -10.37 18.88
C LEU A 185 2.19 -9.93 18.79
N VAL A 186 2.79 -9.53 19.90
CA VAL A 186 4.20 -9.14 19.96
C VAL A 186 5.01 -10.30 20.53
N GLN A 187 5.85 -10.89 19.68
CA GLN A 187 6.72 -12.01 20.01
C GLN A 187 8.09 -11.50 20.44
N ASP A 188 8.28 -11.34 21.76
CA ASP A 188 9.48 -10.75 22.34
C ASP A 188 10.54 -11.83 22.59
N ASN A 189 11.53 -11.87 21.70
CA ASN A 189 12.67 -12.77 21.83
C ASN A 189 13.96 -12.06 22.28
N GLY A 190 13.89 -10.75 22.49
CA GLY A 190 15.02 -9.94 22.98
C GLY A 190 16.09 -9.62 21.94
N TRP A 191 15.89 -9.95 20.67
CA TRP A 191 16.89 -9.77 19.62
C TRP A 191 16.28 -9.15 18.34
N ASP A 192 17.00 -8.17 17.79
CA ASP A 192 16.87 -7.75 16.40
C ASP A 192 17.63 -8.75 15.51
N ILE A 193 18.43 -8.33 14.53
CA ILE A 193 19.32 -9.28 13.85
C ILE A 193 20.47 -9.68 14.80
N SER A 194 21.29 -8.72 15.21
CA SER A 194 22.45 -8.90 16.08
C SER A 194 22.49 -7.95 17.28
N ALA A 195 21.64 -6.93 17.29
CA ALA A 195 21.49 -6.06 18.44
C ALA A 195 20.48 -6.65 19.43
N ASN A 196 20.80 -6.59 20.73
CA ASN A 196 19.90 -7.07 21.77
C ASN A 196 18.97 -5.96 22.27
N ALA A 197 17.93 -6.33 23.01
CA ALA A 197 16.94 -5.42 23.53
C ALA A 197 17.49 -4.24 24.34
N LYS A 198 18.62 -4.42 25.06
CA LYS A 198 19.23 -3.35 25.88
C LYS A 198 19.88 -2.27 25.03
N GLU A 199 20.25 -2.59 23.80
CA GLU A 199 20.88 -1.63 22.87
C GLU A 199 19.84 -0.80 22.12
N THR A 200 18.63 -1.34 21.90
CA THR A 200 17.68 -0.77 20.94
C THR A 200 16.37 -0.31 21.58
N ARG A 201 16.07 -0.68 22.81
CA ARG A 201 14.78 -0.40 23.47
C ARG A 201 14.96 0.19 24.86
N ALA A 202 14.28 1.33 25.09
CA ALA A 202 14.23 1.96 26.41
C ALA A 202 13.32 1.19 27.39
N GLN A 203 12.33 0.45 26.85
CA GLN A 203 11.33 -0.29 27.61
C GLN A 203 10.73 -1.39 26.74
N ASP A 204 10.15 -2.41 27.34
CA ASP A 204 9.42 -3.44 26.60
C ASP A 204 8.05 -2.93 26.14
N ILE A 205 7.38 -3.72 25.26
CA ILE A 205 6.11 -3.30 24.68
C ILE A 205 5.00 -3.15 25.73
N SER A 206 5.05 -3.88 26.85
CA SER A 206 4.02 -3.78 27.87
C SER A 206 4.04 -2.43 28.61
N GLU A 207 5.23 -1.85 28.73
CA GLU A 207 5.38 -0.50 29.27
C GLU A 207 5.11 0.58 28.21
N TYR A 208 5.59 0.36 26.97
CA TYR A 208 5.37 1.28 25.87
C TYR A 208 3.88 1.49 25.54
N ALA A 209 3.12 0.40 25.53
CA ALA A 209 1.70 0.44 25.24
C ALA A 209 0.84 1.21 26.26
N LYS A 210 1.33 1.44 27.47
CA LYS A 210 0.61 2.26 28.49
C LYS A 210 0.36 3.69 28.05
N GLY A 211 1.13 4.20 27.07
CA GLY A 211 0.90 5.51 26.46
C GLY A 211 -0.34 5.58 25.56
N PHE A 212 -0.89 4.45 25.14
CA PHE A 212 -2.05 4.37 24.24
C PHE A 212 -3.30 3.97 25.02
N HIS A 213 -4.02 4.94 25.56
CA HIS A 213 -5.23 4.69 26.36
C HIS A 213 -6.28 3.89 25.57
N GLY A 214 -6.72 2.77 26.14
CA GLY A 214 -7.69 1.87 25.48
C GLY A 214 -7.06 0.71 24.72
N LEU A 215 -5.73 0.61 24.70
CA LEU A 215 -4.98 -0.55 24.19
C LEU A 215 -4.54 -1.41 25.39
N GLU A 216 -5.23 -2.50 25.63
CA GLU A 216 -4.97 -3.38 26.78
C GLU A 216 -3.87 -4.38 26.47
N VAL A 217 -3.06 -4.74 27.49
CA VAL A 217 -1.92 -5.65 27.34
C VAL A 217 -2.07 -6.89 28.19
N ARG A 218 -1.75 -8.05 27.62
CA ARG A 218 -1.54 -9.31 28.33
C ARG A 218 -0.10 -9.76 28.12
N SER A 219 0.71 -9.81 29.19
CA SER A 219 2.08 -10.33 29.12
C SER A 219 2.14 -11.75 29.63
N ILE A 220 2.76 -12.65 28.87
CA ILE A 220 2.84 -14.08 29.16
C ILE A 220 4.20 -14.68 28.82
N ASP A 221 4.50 -15.86 29.41
CA ASP A 221 5.52 -16.77 28.90
C ASP A 221 4.96 -17.46 27.64
N GLY A 222 5.39 -16.98 26.46
CA GLY A 222 4.93 -17.51 25.18
C GLY A 222 5.53 -18.88 24.81
N SER A 223 6.42 -19.44 25.63
CA SER A 223 6.94 -20.80 25.49
C SER A 223 6.08 -21.87 26.18
N ASP A 224 5.11 -21.44 26.99
CA ASP A 224 4.10 -22.30 27.61
C ASP A 224 2.85 -22.35 26.73
N PHE A 225 2.57 -23.52 26.14
CA PHE A 225 1.43 -23.68 25.23
C PHE A 225 0.09 -23.52 25.95
N GLN A 226 -0.08 -24.13 27.12
CA GLN A 226 -1.36 -24.07 27.84
C GLN A 226 -1.70 -22.63 28.21
N LYS A 227 -0.76 -21.92 28.80
CA LYS A 227 -0.93 -20.51 29.16
C LYS A 227 -1.19 -19.64 27.94
N SER A 228 -0.47 -19.88 26.85
CA SER A 228 -0.66 -19.18 25.57
C SER A 228 -2.08 -19.42 25.02
N TYR A 229 -2.53 -20.68 25.01
CA TYR A 229 -3.84 -21.04 24.48
C TYR A 229 -4.98 -20.41 25.27
N GLU A 230 -4.93 -20.48 26.61
CA GLU A 230 -5.92 -19.88 27.50
C GLU A 230 -5.98 -18.34 27.34
N THR A 231 -4.82 -17.69 27.25
CA THR A 231 -4.75 -16.22 27.07
C THR A 231 -5.28 -15.78 25.71
N VAL A 232 -4.91 -16.49 24.63
CA VAL A 232 -5.43 -16.20 23.30
C VAL A 232 -6.93 -16.37 23.24
N GLN A 233 -7.47 -17.42 23.85
CA GLN A 233 -8.92 -17.65 23.95
C GLN A 233 -9.63 -16.49 24.65
N GLU A 234 -9.14 -16.10 25.85
CA GLU A 234 -9.67 -14.96 26.61
C GLU A 234 -9.70 -13.69 25.74
N VAL A 235 -8.56 -13.34 25.13
CA VAL A 235 -8.42 -12.12 24.34
C VAL A 235 -9.32 -12.16 23.10
N PHE A 236 -9.34 -13.27 22.36
CA PHE A 236 -10.19 -13.41 21.18
C PHE A 236 -11.69 -13.29 21.54
N ASP A 237 -12.12 -13.91 22.64
CA ASP A 237 -13.50 -13.80 23.10
C ASP A 237 -13.88 -12.36 23.46
N VAL A 238 -12.97 -11.61 24.10
CA VAL A 238 -13.20 -10.20 24.41
C VAL A 238 -13.24 -9.35 23.13
N VAL A 239 -12.27 -9.50 22.23
CA VAL A 239 -12.22 -8.73 20.98
C VAL A 239 -13.42 -9.01 20.09
N ARG A 240 -13.89 -10.27 20.02
CA ARG A 240 -15.13 -10.62 19.30
C ARG A 240 -16.34 -9.92 19.87
N LYS A 241 -16.50 -9.89 21.21
CA LYS A 241 -17.67 -9.35 21.87
C LYS A 241 -17.64 -7.84 22.09
N GLU A 242 -16.49 -7.32 22.55
CA GLU A 242 -16.36 -5.92 22.96
C GLU A 242 -15.81 -5.02 21.86
N ARG A 243 -15.32 -5.59 20.75
CA ARG A 243 -14.80 -4.88 19.57
C ARG A 243 -13.74 -3.84 19.93
N ARG A 244 -12.75 -4.19 20.76
CA ARG A 244 -11.68 -3.32 21.23
C ARG A 244 -10.30 -3.96 21.09
N PRO A 245 -9.22 -3.14 20.99
CA PRO A 245 -7.88 -3.65 20.69
C PRO A 245 -7.17 -4.22 21.90
N PHE A 246 -6.27 -5.20 21.62
CA PHE A 246 -5.36 -5.79 22.60
C PHE A 246 -3.94 -5.91 22.07
N ILE A 247 -2.97 -5.97 22.99
CA ILE A 247 -1.63 -6.52 22.77
C ILE A 247 -1.48 -7.80 23.58
N ILE A 248 -1.06 -8.88 22.94
CA ILE A 248 -0.50 -10.06 23.59
C ILE A 248 1.02 -9.94 23.51
N HIS A 249 1.66 -9.64 24.63
CA HIS A 249 3.12 -9.59 24.74
C HIS A 249 3.62 -10.98 25.19
N ALA A 250 4.14 -11.75 24.24
CA ALA A 250 4.60 -13.12 24.48
C ALA A 250 6.14 -13.15 24.52
N LYS A 251 6.71 -13.42 25.69
CA LYS A 251 8.16 -13.63 25.84
C LYS A 251 8.51 -15.04 25.36
N VAL A 252 9.40 -15.12 24.37
CA VAL A 252 9.74 -16.38 23.67
C VAL A 252 11.24 -16.49 23.47
N PRO A 253 11.83 -17.71 23.45
CA PRO A 253 13.24 -17.89 23.13
C PRO A 253 13.45 -17.89 21.59
N LEU A 254 14.49 -17.24 21.10
CA LEU A 254 14.95 -17.42 19.72
C LEU A 254 15.91 -18.60 19.65
N LEU A 255 15.47 -19.77 19.19
CA LEU A 255 16.29 -20.98 19.12
C LEU A 255 16.91 -21.21 17.73
N GLY A 256 16.28 -20.70 16.69
CA GLY A 256 16.81 -20.70 15.33
C GLY A 256 17.83 -19.61 15.07
N HIS A 257 18.32 -19.53 13.84
CA HIS A 257 19.02 -18.35 13.33
C HIS A 257 18.03 -17.20 13.13
N HIS A 258 18.53 -15.96 13.05
CA HIS A 258 17.65 -14.83 12.72
C HIS A 258 17.02 -15.05 11.34
N THR A 259 17.88 -15.32 10.36
CA THR A 259 17.50 -15.79 9.02
C THR A 259 18.54 -16.80 8.51
N SER A 260 18.27 -17.43 7.39
CA SER A 260 19.20 -18.40 6.75
C SER A 260 20.62 -17.87 6.51
N GLY A 261 20.77 -16.57 6.32
CA GLY A 261 22.06 -15.91 6.05
C GLY A 261 22.78 -15.36 7.29
N VAL A 262 22.18 -15.40 8.48
CA VAL A 262 22.75 -14.80 9.71
C VAL A 262 22.79 -15.85 10.83
N ARG A 263 23.98 -16.36 11.08
CA ARG A 263 24.22 -17.47 12.01
C ARG A 263 24.23 -16.95 13.46
N LYS A 264 23.40 -17.53 14.34
CA LYS A 264 23.27 -17.14 15.75
C LYS A 264 24.58 -17.25 16.54
N GLU A 265 25.45 -18.19 16.20
CA GLU A 265 26.73 -18.41 16.82
C GLU A 265 27.73 -17.28 16.63
N TRP A 266 27.47 -16.37 15.68
CA TRP A 266 28.38 -15.25 15.39
C TRP A 266 28.24 -14.07 16.37
N TYR A 267 27.09 -13.95 17.05
CA TYR A 267 26.77 -12.75 17.83
C TYR A 267 26.06 -13.00 19.15
N ARG A 268 25.50 -14.21 19.38
CA ARG A 268 24.71 -14.51 20.58
C ARG A 268 25.55 -15.20 21.66
N ASP A 269 25.41 -14.70 22.88
CA ASP A 269 26.03 -15.25 24.10
C ASP A 269 25.02 -15.93 25.04
N ASP A 270 23.72 -15.88 24.70
CA ASP A 270 22.59 -16.39 25.51
C ASP A 270 22.03 -17.75 25.05
N LEU A 271 22.69 -18.47 24.12
CA LEU A 271 22.15 -19.67 23.48
C LEU A 271 21.78 -20.78 24.46
N GLU A 272 22.59 -20.96 25.50
CA GLU A 272 22.34 -21.99 26.55
C GLU A 272 21.11 -21.60 27.39
N GLU A 273 20.94 -20.35 27.73
CA GLU A 273 19.80 -19.86 28.49
C GLU A 273 18.51 -19.92 27.66
N ALA A 274 18.57 -19.52 26.40
CA ALA A 274 17.46 -19.61 25.47
C ALA A 274 16.98 -21.08 25.33
N ALA A 275 17.93 -22.03 25.25
CA ALA A 275 17.60 -23.45 25.11
C ALA A 275 16.82 -24.03 26.30
N LYS A 276 16.97 -23.49 27.52
CA LYS A 276 16.20 -23.91 28.70
C LYS A 276 14.71 -23.63 28.59
N ASN A 277 14.36 -22.63 27.75
CA ASN A 277 12.99 -22.19 27.52
C ASN A 277 12.36 -22.80 26.26
N ASP A 278 12.97 -23.82 25.66
CA ASP A 278 12.43 -24.51 24.49
C ASP A 278 10.98 -24.99 24.74
N PRO A 279 10.00 -24.56 23.96
CA PRO A 279 8.60 -24.96 24.11
C PRO A 279 8.36 -26.46 23.81
N TYR A 280 9.24 -27.08 23.00
CA TYR A 280 9.05 -28.45 22.55
C TYR A 280 9.05 -29.46 23.69
N PRO A 281 10.08 -29.56 24.58
CA PRO A 281 10.04 -30.47 25.71
C PRO A 281 8.92 -30.15 26.70
N LYS A 282 8.55 -28.87 26.87
CA LYS A 282 7.43 -28.48 27.75
C LYS A 282 6.11 -29.06 27.24
N LEU A 283 5.80 -28.90 25.94
CA LEU A 283 4.57 -29.44 25.36
C LEU A 283 4.59 -30.96 25.26
N LYS A 284 5.76 -31.59 25.02
CA LYS A 284 5.93 -33.02 25.06
C LYS A 284 5.58 -33.60 26.44
N GLN A 285 6.00 -32.95 27.51
CA GLN A 285 5.64 -33.37 28.90
C GLN A 285 4.14 -33.16 29.14
N LEU A 286 3.57 -32.01 28.72
CA LEU A 286 2.16 -31.72 28.91
C LEU A 286 1.25 -32.80 28.26
N VAL A 287 1.53 -33.25 27.05
CA VAL A 287 0.71 -34.28 26.39
C VAL A 287 0.82 -35.64 27.11
N GLN A 288 1.96 -35.94 27.68
CA GLN A 288 2.12 -37.16 28.51
C GLN A 288 1.33 -37.07 29.85
N ASP A 289 1.37 -35.91 30.51
CA ASP A 289 0.60 -35.64 31.72
C ASP A 289 -0.92 -35.68 31.45
N LEU A 290 -1.34 -35.34 30.23
CA LEU A 290 -2.71 -35.49 29.75
C LEU A 290 -3.08 -36.92 29.32
N GLY A 291 -2.15 -37.89 29.50
CA GLY A 291 -2.39 -39.33 29.37
C GLY A 291 -2.06 -39.91 27.98
N HIS A 292 -1.24 -39.27 27.15
CA HIS A 292 -0.65 -39.89 25.97
C HIS A 292 0.61 -40.66 26.37
N SER A 293 0.71 -41.91 25.91
CA SER A 293 1.85 -42.77 26.22
C SER A 293 3.13 -42.31 25.48
N LEU A 294 4.28 -42.62 26.06
CA LEU A 294 5.57 -42.37 25.41
C LEU A 294 5.65 -43.04 24.01
N ALA A 295 5.03 -44.20 23.85
CA ALA A 295 5.01 -44.92 22.57
C ALA A 295 4.22 -44.17 21.51
N GLU A 296 3.05 -43.59 21.86
CA GLU A 296 2.27 -42.74 20.94
C GLU A 296 3.08 -41.50 20.51
N VAL A 297 3.75 -40.86 21.46
CA VAL A 297 4.61 -39.69 21.20
C VAL A 297 5.73 -40.05 20.22
N ILE A 298 6.48 -41.13 20.46
CA ILE A 298 7.57 -41.56 19.57
C ILE A 298 7.06 -41.94 18.17
N ASN A 299 5.92 -42.62 18.10
CA ASN A 299 5.31 -42.98 16.82
C ASN A 299 4.89 -41.75 16.02
N LEU A 300 4.32 -40.74 16.69
CA LEU A 300 3.96 -39.47 16.06
C LEU A 300 5.19 -38.71 15.53
N GLU A 301 6.23 -38.56 16.37
CA GLU A 301 7.51 -37.94 15.97
C GLU A 301 8.10 -38.61 14.72
N SER A 302 8.08 -39.97 14.69
CA SER A 302 8.60 -40.74 13.54
C SER A 302 7.75 -40.55 12.28
N ALA A 303 6.42 -40.54 12.41
CA ALA A 303 5.49 -40.33 11.29
C ALA A 303 5.66 -38.92 10.69
N ILE A 304 5.75 -37.89 11.54
CA ILE A 304 5.96 -36.52 11.11
C ILE A 304 7.30 -36.32 10.39
N ARG A 305 8.38 -36.94 10.91
CA ARG A 305 9.68 -36.88 10.26
C ARG A 305 9.60 -37.42 8.82
N LYS A 306 8.95 -38.57 8.63
CA LYS A 306 8.74 -39.15 7.31
C LYS A 306 7.91 -38.23 6.39
N GLU A 307 6.81 -37.67 6.92
CA GLU A 307 5.97 -36.72 6.18
C GLU A 307 6.77 -35.50 5.70
N ILE A 308 7.62 -34.93 6.56
CA ILE A 308 8.44 -33.77 6.25
C ILE A 308 9.52 -34.11 5.21
N ASP A 309 10.15 -35.29 5.31
CA ASP A 309 11.12 -35.75 4.33
C ASP A 309 10.49 -35.88 2.92
N GLU A 310 9.31 -36.51 2.86
CA GLU A 310 8.55 -36.66 1.60
C GLU A 310 8.10 -35.30 1.03
N ALA A 311 7.59 -34.40 1.88
CA ALA A 311 7.16 -33.05 1.49
C ALA A 311 8.32 -32.21 0.97
N TYR A 312 9.50 -32.32 1.60
CA TYR A 312 10.71 -31.61 1.16
C TYR A 312 11.15 -32.06 -0.24
N ASP A 313 11.27 -33.37 -0.46
CA ASP A 313 11.70 -33.91 -1.74
C ASP A 313 10.70 -33.57 -2.86
N GLN A 314 9.41 -33.64 -2.56
CA GLN A 314 8.35 -33.27 -3.50
C GLN A 314 8.41 -31.79 -3.85
N ALA A 315 8.53 -30.89 -2.86
CA ALA A 315 8.57 -29.46 -3.07
C ALA A 315 9.86 -29.02 -3.82
N LEU A 316 11.01 -29.60 -3.50
CA LEU A 316 12.26 -29.32 -4.18
C LEU A 316 12.17 -29.64 -5.69
N ASN A 317 11.50 -30.72 -6.05
CA ASN A 317 11.33 -31.18 -7.43
C ASN A 317 10.10 -30.60 -8.14
N ALA A 318 9.30 -29.75 -7.48
CA ALA A 318 8.14 -29.10 -8.08
C ALA A 318 8.53 -28.12 -9.20
N GLU A 319 7.59 -27.81 -10.09
CA GLU A 319 7.78 -26.95 -11.24
C GLU A 319 8.13 -25.50 -10.83
N ASN A 320 9.06 -24.89 -11.55
CA ASN A 320 9.38 -23.47 -11.39
C ASN A 320 8.37 -22.58 -12.15
N PRO A 321 8.16 -21.31 -11.74
CA PRO A 321 7.35 -20.36 -12.50
C PRO A 321 7.87 -20.18 -13.94
N SER A 322 6.95 -19.95 -14.89
CA SER A 322 7.34 -19.57 -16.25
C SER A 322 8.03 -18.21 -16.27
N ILE A 323 9.07 -18.05 -17.07
CA ILE A 323 9.76 -16.76 -17.25
C ILE A 323 8.79 -15.69 -17.78
N SER A 324 7.82 -16.07 -18.62
CA SER A 324 6.82 -15.15 -19.16
C SER A 324 5.91 -14.55 -18.08
N SER A 325 5.74 -15.23 -16.93
CA SER A 325 4.89 -14.75 -15.84
C SER A 325 5.48 -13.58 -15.04
N VAL A 326 6.70 -13.14 -15.34
CA VAL A 326 7.37 -12.02 -14.66
C VAL A 326 6.60 -10.68 -14.78
N THR A 327 5.79 -10.54 -15.82
CA THR A 327 4.96 -9.34 -16.05
C THR A 327 3.49 -9.52 -15.69
N ASP A 328 3.09 -10.69 -15.19
CA ASP A 328 1.73 -10.93 -14.74
C ASP A 328 1.44 -10.13 -13.47
N PHE A 329 0.19 -9.69 -13.31
CA PHE A 329 -0.29 -9.00 -12.10
C PHE A 329 0.40 -7.66 -11.78
N ILE A 330 0.96 -6.95 -12.77
CA ILE A 330 1.44 -5.57 -12.58
C ILE A 330 0.25 -4.65 -12.22
N PHE A 331 -0.85 -4.80 -12.94
CA PHE A 331 -2.13 -4.14 -12.67
C PHE A 331 -3.29 -5.12 -12.82
N ALA A 332 -4.30 -4.97 -11.98
CA ALA A 332 -5.59 -5.61 -12.18
C ALA A 332 -6.32 -4.94 -13.38
N PRO A 333 -7.20 -5.67 -14.10
CA PRO A 333 -7.88 -5.13 -15.26
C PRO A 333 -8.68 -3.86 -14.95
N THR A 334 -8.46 -2.80 -15.72
CA THR A 334 -9.15 -1.52 -15.59
C THR A 334 -10.51 -1.58 -16.26
N PRO A 335 -11.61 -1.24 -15.58
CA PRO A 335 -12.96 -1.33 -16.15
C PRO A 335 -13.32 -0.15 -17.07
N VAL A 336 -12.75 1.04 -16.83
CA VAL A 336 -13.04 2.25 -17.62
C VAL A 336 -12.02 2.35 -18.75
N THR A 337 -12.40 1.92 -19.96
CA THR A 337 -11.55 1.87 -21.15
C THR A 337 -11.90 2.93 -22.19
N GLU A 338 -13.08 3.54 -22.07
CA GLU A 338 -13.58 4.59 -22.97
C GLU A 338 -14.12 5.77 -22.16
N GLU A 339 -14.12 6.97 -22.76
CA GLU A 339 -14.76 8.14 -22.17
C GLU A 339 -16.28 7.97 -22.27
N VAL A 340 -16.99 8.16 -21.15
CA VAL A 340 -18.44 8.01 -21.05
C VAL A 340 -19.07 9.24 -20.41
N GLY A 341 -20.35 9.47 -20.68
CA GLY A 341 -21.06 10.66 -20.21
C GLY A 341 -20.76 11.92 -21.04
N GLU A 342 -21.32 13.04 -20.61
CA GLU A 342 -21.17 14.34 -21.31
C GLU A 342 -20.19 15.22 -20.53
N ARG A 343 -19.14 15.69 -21.19
CA ARG A 343 -18.16 16.63 -20.63
C ARG A 343 -18.75 17.99 -20.34
N GLU A 344 -19.61 18.48 -21.23
CA GLU A 344 -20.21 19.83 -21.22
C GLU A 344 -21.71 19.77 -21.48
N PRO A 345 -22.50 19.17 -20.56
CA PRO A 345 -23.95 19.03 -20.77
C PRO A 345 -24.64 20.38 -20.78
N SER A 346 -25.64 20.54 -21.67
CA SER A 346 -26.40 21.76 -21.78
C SER A 346 -27.13 22.12 -20.49
N GLY A 347 -27.20 23.41 -20.17
CA GLY A 347 -27.91 23.92 -18.99
C GLY A 347 -27.16 23.79 -17.65
N LYS A 348 -26.00 23.18 -17.62
CA LYS A 348 -25.14 23.15 -16.43
C LYS A 348 -24.33 24.45 -16.29
N LYS A 349 -23.93 24.74 -15.05
CA LYS A 349 -23.12 25.91 -14.72
C LYS A 349 -21.63 25.61 -14.79
N LYS A 350 -20.85 26.65 -15.09
CA LYS A 350 -19.40 26.61 -14.95
C LYS A 350 -19.04 26.57 -13.46
N THR A 351 -18.18 25.61 -13.07
CA THR A 351 -17.73 25.39 -11.70
C THR A 351 -16.22 25.47 -11.60
N VAL A 352 -15.72 25.79 -10.43
CA VAL A 352 -14.28 25.75 -10.12
C VAL A 352 -13.81 24.29 -9.95
N MET A 353 -12.52 24.06 -10.16
CA MET A 353 -11.95 22.72 -10.18
C MET A 353 -12.16 21.97 -8.84
N VAL A 354 -12.03 22.66 -7.69
CA VAL A 354 -12.25 22.06 -6.36
C VAL A 354 -13.70 21.60 -6.18
N ASP A 355 -14.69 22.32 -6.69
CA ASP A 355 -16.10 21.92 -6.60
C ASP A 355 -16.39 20.71 -7.52
N SER A 356 -15.71 20.62 -8.67
CA SER A 356 -15.83 19.45 -9.55
C SER A 356 -15.35 18.16 -8.85
N ALA A 357 -14.28 18.23 -8.06
CA ALA A 357 -13.81 17.12 -7.22
C ALA A 357 -14.82 16.78 -6.12
N LEU A 358 -15.30 17.79 -5.40
CA LEU A 358 -16.33 17.64 -4.36
C LEU A 358 -17.58 16.94 -4.89
N PHE A 359 -18.07 17.35 -6.07
CA PHE A 359 -19.26 16.76 -6.69
C PHE A 359 -19.01 15.31 -7.11
N ALA A 360 -17.83 15.00 -7.66
CA ALA A 360 -17.46 13.61 -7.99
C ALA A 360 -17.51 12.69 -6.78
N VAL A 361 -16.87 13.09 -5.67
CA VAL A 361 -16.85 12.30 -4.42
C VAL A 361 -18.24 12.15 -3.84
N ARG A 362 -19.03 13.25 -3.81
CA ARG A 362 -20.41 13.22 -3.29
C ARG A 362 -21.31 12.28 -4.11
N GLU A 363 -21.23 12.34 -5.44
CA GLU A 363 -22.02 11.50 -6.34
C GLU A 363 -21.67 10.02 -6.16
N ILE A 364 -20.38 9.69 -5.99
CA ILE A 364 -19.92 8.32 -5.70
C ILE A 364 -20.43 7.86 -4.34
N MET A 365 -20.21 8.62 -3.29
CA MET A 365 -20.62 8.26 -1.93
C MET A 365 -22.14 8.14 -1.77
N SER A 366 -22.92 8.84 -2.60
CA SER A 366 -24.38 8.73 -2.60
C SER A 366 -24.86 7.38 -3.16
N LYS A 367 -24.10 6.77 -4.05
CA LYS A 367 -24.44 5.49 -4.70
C LYS A 367 -23.79 4.27 -4.04
N HIS A 368 -22.66 4.47 -3.37
CA HIS A 368 -21.77 3.44 -2.91
C HIS A 368 -21.52 3.51 -1.40
N PRO A 369 -22.17 2.68 -0.60
CA PRO A 369 -21.96 2.65 0.85
C PRO A 369 -20.53 2.20 1.23
N GLU A 370 -19.83 1.45 0.35
CA GLU A 370 -18.44 1.06 0.52
C GLU A 370 -17.43 2.19 0.28
N ALA A 371 -17.88 3.34 -0.25
CA ALA A 371 -17.06 4.54 -0.41
C ALA A 371 -17.01 5.36 0.88
N LEU A 372 -15.82 5.76 1.28
CA LEU A 372 -15.57 6.61 2.44
C LEU A 372 -14.42 7.57 2.15
N LEU A 373 -14.30 8.62 2.96
CA LEU A 373 -13.22 9.61 2.85
C LEU A 373 -12.58 9.85 4.21
N TYR A 374 -11.26 9.76 4.28
CA TYR A 374 -10.52 10.14 5.49
C TYR A 374 -9.15 10.75 5.19
N GLY A 375 -8.64 11.48 6.14
CA GLY A 375 -7.37 12.20 6.10
C GLY A 375 -7.32 13.25 7.19
N GLN A 376 -6.33 14.13 7.13
CA GLN A 376 -6.24 15.25 8.08
C GLN A 376 -7.21 16.35 7.68
N ASP A 377 -8.02 16.81 8.61
CA ASP A 377 -8.97 17.93 8.49
C ASP A 377 -10.06 17.80 7.41
N VAL A 378 -10.23 16.64 6.78
CA VAL A 378 -11.25 16.42 5.74
C VAL A 378 -12.66 16.26 6.31
N GLY A 379 -12.77 15.83 7.55
CA GLY A 379 -14.03 15.64 8.27
C GLY A 379 -14.57 16.90 8.94
N GLY A 380 -15.68 16.75 9.66
CA GLY A 380 -16.29 17.82 10.44
C GLY A 380 -16.77 19.00 9.59
N ARG A 381 -16.53 20.23 10.06
CA ARG A 381 -17.03 21.45 9.40
C ARG A 381 -16.10 22.04 8.34
N LEU A 382 -14.78 21.80 8.45
CA LEU A 382 -13.83 22.40 7.53
C LEU A 382 -13.93 21.78 6.13
N GLY A 383 -13.86 20.44 6.07
CA GLY A 383 -13.96 19.73 4.80
C GLY A 383 -12.71 19.90 3.94
N GLY A 384 -11.53 19.71 4.52
CA GLY A 384 -10.22 19.88 3.88
C GLY A 384 -9.69 21.32 3.90
N VAL A 385 -8.36 21.46 3.80
CA VAL A 385 -7.67 22.76 3.82
C VAL A 385 -8.14 23.66 2.66
N PHE A 386 -8.40 23.08 1.51
CA PHE A 386 -8.90 23.78 0.32
C PHE A 386 -10.43 23.62 0.15
N ARG A 387 -11.13 23.06 1.13
CA ARG A 387 -12.57 22.79 1.13
C ARG A 387 -13.02 21.75 0.08
N GLU A 388 -12.13 20.91 -0.34
CA GLU A 388 -12.32 19.84 -1.31
C GLU A 388 -13.25 18.70 -0.85
N ALA A 389 -13.54 18.64 0.46
CA ALA A 389 -14.52 17.75 1.09
C ALA A 389 -15.65 18.52 1.83
N ALA A 390 -15.84 19.80 1.51
CA ALA A 390 -16.82 20.66 2.17
C ALA A 390 -18.22 20.02 2.17
N THR A 391 -18.88 20.03 3.33
CA THR A 391 -20.23 19.46 3.55
C THR A 391 -20.36 17.93 3.45
N LEU A 392 -19.34 17.18 3.08
CA LEU A 392 -19.45 15.72 2.95
C LEU A 392 -19.70 15.05 4.31
N ALA A 393 -19.00 15.46 5.37
CA ALA A 393 -19.25 14.94 6.72
C ALA A 393 -20.68 15.21 7.21
N GLN A 394 -21.23 16.40 6.92
CA GLN A 394 -22.62 16.75 7.25
C GLN A 394 -23.64 15.92 6.45
N THR A 395 -23.27 15.52 5.22
CA THR A 395 -24.16 14.76 4.33
C THR A 395 -24.13 13.27 4.64
N PHE A 396 -22.94 12.70 4.89
CA PHE A 396 -22.76 11.25 5.01
C PHE A 396 -22.45 10.77 6.42
N GLY A 397 -22.22 11.67 7.37
CA GLY A 397 -21.87 11.38 8.76
C GLY A 397 -20.38 11.15 8.98
N ASP A 398 -19.97 11.27 10.25
CA ASP A 398 -18.59 11.19 10.70
C ASP A 398 -18.01 9.75 10.65
N ASP A 399 -18.84 8.74 10.49
CA ASP A 399 -18.39 7.36 10.24
C ASP A 399 -17.88 7.15 8.82
N ARG A 400 -18.39 7.94 7.85
CA ARG A 400 -18.01 7.84 6.44
C ARG A 400 -17.01 8.91 5.99
N VAL A 401 -17.02 10.09 6.65
CA VAL A 401 -16.09 11.20 6.35
C VAL A 401 -15.47 11.67 7.66
N PHE A 402 -14.22 11.29 7.93
CA PHE A 402 -13.61 11.50 9.23
C PHE A 402 -12.15 11.94 9.18
N ASN A 403 -11.74 12.60 10.26
CA ASN A 403 -10.36 13.02 10.47
C ASN A 403 -9.51 11.87 11.04
N THR A 404 -8.25 11.85 10.62
CA THR A 404 -7.19 11.06 11.23
C THR A 404 -6.29 11.97 12.09
N PRO A 405 -5.45 11.40 12.99
CA PRO A 405 -4.27 12.10 13.47
C PRO A 405 -3.34 12.51 12.32
N ILE A 406 -2.30 13.29 12.61
CA ILE A 406 -1.22 13.64 11.65
C ILE A 406 -0.35 12.40 11.46
N GLN A 407 -0.71 11.57 10.47
CA GLN A 407 -0.14 10.24 10.25
C GLN A 407 -0.29 9.85 8.77
N GLU A 408 0.55 10.43 7.90
CA GLU A 408 0.47 10.18 6.46
C GLU A 408 0.73 8.73 6.09
N ALA A 409 1.58 8.03 6.84
CA ALA A 409 1.80 6.60 6.65
C ALA A 409 0.52 5.80 6.93
N PHE A 410 -0.19 6.10 8.03
CA PHE A 410 -1.48 5.45 8.32
C PHE A 410 -2.53 5.77 7.25
N ILE A 411 -2.63 7.04 6.82
CA ILE A 411 -3.61 7.45 5.79
C ILE A 411 -3.45 6.62 4.52
N ILE A 412 -2.21 6.47 4.04
CA ILE A 412 -1.93 5.74 2.80
C ILE A 412 -1.98 4.22 3.04
N GLY A 413 -1.27 3.71 4.04
CA GLY A 413 -1.09 2.27 4.26
C GLY A 413 -2.37 1.54 4.67
N SER A 414 -3.26 2.19 5.43
CA SER A 414 -4.53 1.58 5.83
C SER A 414 -5.46 1.26 4.65
N THR A 415 -5.25 1.91 3.49
CA THR A 415 -6.01 1.64 2.27
C THR A 415 -5.88 0.19 1.79
N VAL A 416 -4.74 -0.46 2.04
CA VAL A 416 -4.53 -1.89 1.73
C VAL A 416 -5.54 -2.75 2.49
N GLY A 417 -5.64 -2.54 3.80
CA GLY A 417 -6.58 -3.28 4.65
C GLY A 417 -8.04 -2.96 4.35
N MET A 418 -8.35 -1.68 4.12
CA MET A 418 -9.69 -1.24 3.73
C MET A 418 -10.13 -1.89 2.40
N SER A 419 -9.25 -1.90 1.41
CA SER A 419 -9.50 -2.54 0.13
C SER A 419 -9.67 -4.06 0.26
N ALA A 420 -8.84 -4.72 1.10
CA ALA A 420 -8.92 -6.16 1.32
C ALA A 420 -10.29 -6.60 1.86
N VAL A 421 -10.93 -5.80 2.70
CA VAL A 421 -12.29 -6.07 3.20
C VAL A 421 -13.40 -5.58 2.27
N GLY A 422 -13.06 -5.12 1.05
CA GLY A 422 -14.01 -4.74 0.00
C GLY A 422 -14.52 -3.31 0.10
N LEU A 423 -13.84 -2.43 0.82
CA LEU A 423 -14.12 -1.00 0.83
C LEU A 423 -13.28 -0.27 -0.23
N LYS A 424 -13.71 0.94 -0.59
CA LYS A 424 -13.05 1.77 -1.60
C LYS A 424 -12.81 3.18 -1.03
N PRO A 425 -11.69 3.38 -0.32
CA PRO A 425 -11.40 4.63 0.31
C PRO A 425 -10.92 5.70 -0.67
N PHE A 426 -11.43 6.93 -0.47
CA PHE A 426 -10.72 8.15 -0.82
C PHE A 426 -9.88 8.54 0.40
N VAL A 427 -8.62 8.84 0.18
CA VAL A 427 -7.75 9.39 1.23
C VAL A 427 -7.07 10.64 0.73
N GLU A 428 -6.78 11.56 1.66
CA GLU A 428 -6.12 12.81 1.31
C GLU A 428 -4.87 13.03 2.17
N VAL A 429 -3.77 13.32 1.49
CA VAL A 429 -2.56 13.91 2.06
C VAL A 429 -2.61 15.40 1.75
N GLN A 430 -2.63 16.26 2.76
CA GLN A 430 -2.94 17.70 2.63
C GLN A 430 -2.08 18.46 1.59
N PHE A 431 -0.79 18.08 1.47
CA PHE A 431 0.17 18.67 0.54
C PHE A 431 1.18 17.64 0.05
N ALA A 432 1.64 17.79 -1.19
CA ALA A 432 2.72 16.96 -1.73
C ALA A 432 3.99 17.00 -0.88
N ASP A 433 4.24 18.14 -0.21
CA ASP A 433 5.36 18.34 0.71
C ASP A 433 5.31 17.40 1.93
N TYR A 434 4.14 16.88 2.29
CA TYR A 434 3.92 16.03 3.46
C TYR A 434 3.76 14.54 3.13
N ILE A 435 3.82 14.16 1.85
CA ILE A 435 3.63 12.76 1.45
C ILE A 435 4.77 11.83 1.92
N TRP A 436 5.93 12.36 2.24
CA TRP A 436 7.16 11.61 2.49
C TRP A 436 7.03 10.48 3.53
N PRO A 437 6.41 10.69 4.71
CA PRO A 437 6.18 9.59 5.65
C PRO A 437 5.28 8.49 5.06
N GLY A 438 4.31 8.86 4.22
CA GLY A 438 3.39 7.94 3.56
C GLY A 438 3.99 7.18 2.38
N LEU A 439 5.10 7.67 1.81
CA LEU A 439 5.77 7.00 0.67
C LEU A 439 6.31 5.63 1.04
N ASN A 440 6.70 5.40 2.29
CA ASN A 440 7.13 4.08 2.72
C ASN A 440 6.00 3.06 2.56
N GLN A 441 4.81 3.35 3.06
CA GLN A 441 3.63 2.51 2.89
C GLN A 441 3.18 2.39 1.43
N LEU A 442 3.24 3.50 0.68
CA LEU A 442 2.90 3.49 -0.75
C LEU A 442 3.81 2.53 -1.53
N PHE A 443 5.11 2.54 -1.23
CA PHE A 443 6.11 1.70 -1.89
C PHE A 443 6.11 0.25 -1.42
N THR A 444 6.05 0.00 -0.09
CA THR A 444 6.22 -1.34 0.47
C THR A 444 4.94 -2.17 0.42
N GLU A 445 3.79 -1.55 0.72
CA GLU A 445 2.52 -2.25 0.92
C GLU A 445 1.54 -2.04 -0.25
N VAL A 446 1.23 -0.78 -0.57
CA VAL A 446 0.18 -0.44 -1.54
C VAL A 446 0.54 -0.90 -2.95
N SER A 447 1.74 -0.50 -3.42
CA SER A 447 2.14 -0.69 -4.82
C SER A 447 2.44 -2.14 -5.18
N ARG A 448 2.82 -2.96 -4.22
CA ARG A 448 3.30 -4.34 -4.43
C ARG A 448 2.28 -5.42 -4.14
N SER A 449 1.20 -5.08 -3.44
CA SER A 449 0.20 -6.02 -2.95
C SER A 449 -0.32 -6.96 -4.04
N TYR A 450 -0.77 -6.43 -5.17
CA TYR A 450 -1.34 -7.24 -6.25
C TYR A 450 -0.30 -8.16 -6.91
N TYR A 451 0.88 -7.63 -7.21
CA TYR A 451 1.95 -8.38 -7.86
C TYR A 451 2.50 -9.51 -6.96
N LEU A 452 2.87 -9.20 -5.72
CA LEU A 452 3.49 -10.16 -4.81
C LEU A 452 2.48 -11.18 -4.25
N SER A 453 1.19 -10.83 -4.21
CA SER A 453 0.15 -11.78 -3.83
C SER A 453 -0.28 -12.72 -4.98
N ASN A 454 0.39 -12.68 -6.12
CA ASN A 454 0.00 -13.45 -7.31
C ASN A 454 -1.45 -13.15 -7.73
N GLY A 455 -1.81 -11.85 -7.77
CA GLY A 455 -3.12 -11.38 -8.23
C GLY A 455 -4.28 -11.50 -7.23
N LYS A 456 -4.03 -11.88 -5.97
CA LYS A 456 -5.11 -12.09 -4.97
C LYS A 456 -5.62 -10.83 -4.31
N TRP A 457 -4.74 -9.82 -4.11
CA TRP A 457 -5.05 -8.64 -3.29
C TRP A 457 -4.79 -7.33 -4.05
N PRO A 458 -5.67 -6.93 -4.98
CA PRO A 458 -5.62 -5.59 -5.56
C PRO A 458 -5.96 -4.55 -4.49
N VAL A 459 -5.43 -3.33 -4.65
CA VAL A 459 -5.70 -2.21 -3.72
C VAL A 459 -6.51 -1.16 -4.45
N SER A 460 -7.82 -1.17 -4.25
CA SER A 460 -8.75 -0.20 -4.83
C SER A 460 -8.83 1.04 -3.92
N ALA A 461 -7.97 2.02 -4.17
CA ALA A 461 -7.89 3.24 -3.37
C ALA A 461 -7.62 4.47 -4.24
N VAL A 462 -8.21 5.61 -3.87
CA VAL A 462 -7.95 6.91 -4.49
C VAL A 462 -7.20 7.78 -3.48
N ILE A 463 -5.97 8.15 -3.81
CA ILE A 463 -5.08 8.96 -2.96
C ILE A 463 -5.00 10.35 -3.57
N ARG A 464 -5.61 11.33 -2.91
CA ARG A 464 -5.63 12.73 -3.35
C ARG A 464 -4.45 13.48 -2.75
N VAL A 465 -3.72 14.23 -3.58
CA VAL A 465 -2.52 14.97 -3.18
C VAL A 465 -2.56 16.37 -3.81
N PRO A 466 -2.93 17.40 -3.05
CA PRO A 466 -2.75 18.79 -3.46
C PRO A 466 -1.27 19.12 -3.71
N ILE A 467 -0.95 19.66 -4.90
CA ILE A 467 0.43 19.82 -5.39
C ILE A 467 0.63 21.21 -6.03
N GLY A 468 1.88 21.59 -6.21
CA GLY A 468 2.31 22.73 -7.03
C GLY A 468 2.30 24.08 -6.33
N ALA A 469 2.99 25.05 -6.91
CA ALA A 469 3.07 26.41 -6.41
C ALA A 469 1.81 27.21 -6.77
N TYR A 470 1.34 28.05 -5.85
CA TYR A 470 0.08 28.79 -6.02
C TYR A 470 0.17 30.29 -5.64
N GLY A 471 1.38 30.78 -5.47
CA GLY A 471 1.68 32.17 -5.10
C GLY A 471 2.02 32.31 -3.63
N SER A 472 3.32 32.41 -3.32
CA SER A 472 3.86 32.56 -1.98
C SER A 472 3.45 31.44 -0.98
N GLY A 473 3.27 30.20 -1.48
CA GLY A 473 3.08 29.03 -0.63
C GLY A 473 4.32 28.65 0.16
N GLY A 474 5.49 29.00 -0.36
CA GLY A 474 6.79 28.80 0.30
C GLY A 474 7.29 27.37 0.28
N PRO A 475 8.34 27.06 1.06
CA PRO A 475 9.15 25.87 0.88
C PRO A 475 8.46 24.54 1.28
N TYR A 476 7.35 24.60 2.02
CA TYR A 476 6.65 23.39 2.52
C TYR A 476 5.19 23.27 2.05
N HIS A 477 4.80 24.07 1.02
CA HIS A 477 3.45 24.02 0.48
C HIS A 477 3.42 24.15 -1.05
N SER A 478 4.53 23.93 -1.74
CA SER A 478 4.64 24.25 -3.16
C SER A 478 5.34 23.16 -3.98
N SER A 479 5.75 22.06 -3.37
CA SER A 479 6.57 21.02 -4.02
C SER A 479 5.84 20.28 -5.13
N SER A 480 6.66 19.75 -6.04
CA SER A 480 6.31 18.78 -7.08
C SER A 480 6.89 17.42 -6.75
N VAL A 481 6.15 16.33 -6.98
CA VAL A 481 6.53 14.95 -6.64
C VAL A 481 6.30 13.94 -7.77
N GLU A 482 6.08 14.42 -8.98
CA GLU A 482 5.72 13.59 -10.15
C GLU A 482 6.77 12.54 -10.46
N SER A 483 8.06 12.90 -10.46
CA SER A 483 9.16 11.96 -10.72
C SER A 483 9.28 10.90 -9.65
N VAL A 484 9.07 11.25 -8.38
CA VAL A 484 9.08 10.30 -7.26
C VAL A 484 7.99 9.26 -7.43
N LEU A 485 6.75 9.70 -7.70
CA LEU A 485 5.60 8.82 -7.89
C LEU A 485 5.71 8.00 -9.18
N ALA A 486 6.21 8.59 -10.27
CA ALA A 486 6.44 7.89 -11.53
C ALA A 486 7.43 6.72 -11.41
N ASN A 487 8.31 6.73 -10.41
CA ASN A 487 9.25 5.64 -10.13
C ASN A 487 8.66 4.50 -9.28
N ILE A 488 7.51 4.70 -8.64
CA ILE A 488 6.82 3.64 -7.89
C ILE A 488 5.99 2.81 -8.87
N ARG A 489 6.39 1.55 -9.08
CA ARG A 489 5.65 0.62 -9.96
C ARG A 489 4.47 0.01 -9.23
N GLY A 490 3.36 -0.24 -9.94
CA GLY A 490 2.14 -0.82 -9.37
C GLY A 490 1.12 0.20 -8.86
N ILE A 491 1.36 1.51 -9.06
CA ILE A 491 0.38 2.58 -8.85
C ILE A 491 0.08 3.31 -10.15
N LYS A 492 -1.11 3.87 -10.28
CA LYS A 492 -1.47 4.83 -11.34
C LYS A 492 -1.36 6.24 -10.79
N VAL A 493 -0.95 7.18 -11.65
CA VAL A 493 -0.79 8.60 -11.28
C VAL A 493 -1.44 9.46 -12.35
N VAL A 494 -2.37 10.32 -11.96
CA VAL A 494 -3.05 11.26 -12.85
C VAL A 494 -2.85 12.69 -12.38
N TYR A 495 -2.83 13.62 -13.33
CA TYR A 495 -2.61 15.04 -13.05
C TYR A 495 -3.50 15.90 -13.97
N PRO A 496 -4.79 16.06 -13.64
CA PRO A 496 -5.74 16.84 -14.44
C PRO A 496 -5.43 18.34 -14.44
N SER A 497 -5.79 19.00 -15.53
CA SER A 497 -5.64 20.45 -15.71
C SER A 497 -6.96 21.23 -15.62
N THR A 498 -8.12 20.54 -15.67
CA THR A 498 -9.45 21.17 -15.62
C THR A 498 -10.37 20.47 -14.63
N GLY A 499 -11.44 21.17 -14.20
CA GLY A 499 -12.46 20.60 -13.33
C GLY A 499 -13.17 19.38 -13.96
N ALA A 500 -13.41 19.41 -15.27
CA ALA A 500 -14.03 18.29 -15.97
C ALA A 500 -13.11 17.06 -15.98
N ASP A 501 -11.81 17.26 -16.26
CA ASP A 501 -10.85 16.17 -16.23
C ASP A 501 -10.70 15.60 -14.80
N LEU A 502 -10.67 16.46 -13.78
CA LEU A 502 -10.60 16.03 -12.38
C LEU A 502 -11.82 15.20 -11.99
N LYS A 503 -13.04 15.65 -12.32
CA LYS A 503 -14.27 14.88 -12.06
C LYS A 503 -14.24 13.51 -12.75
N GLY A 504 -13.93 13.48 -14.04
CA GLY A 504 -13.92 12.25 -14.83
C GLY A 504 -12.85 11.24 -14.38
N LEU A 505 -11.64 11.74 -14.04
CA LEU A 505 -10.54 10.89 -13.56
C LEU A 505 -10.76 10.40 -12.12
N LEU A 506 -11.31 11.23 -11.21
CA LEU A 506 -11.70 10.80 -9.86
C LEU A 506 -12.69 9.65 -9.89
N LYS A 507 -13.69 9.74 -10.78
CA LYS A 507 -14.67 8.66 -10.94
C LYS A 507 -14.05 7.41 -11.54
N ALA A 508 -13.25 7.54 -12.58
CA ALA A 508 -12.53 6.41 -13.16
C ALA A 508 -11.60 5.75 -12.14
N ALA A 509 -10.91 6.53 -11.31
CA ALA A 509 -10.04 6.04 -10.24
C ALA A 509 -10.81 5.26 -9.17
N TYR A 510 -12.01 5.68 -8.80
CA TYR A 510 -12.85 4.95 -7.86
C TYR A 510 -13.26 3.56 -8.36
N TYR A 511 -13.58 3.44 -9.65
CA TYR A 511 -13.94 2.15 -10.24
C TYR A 511 -12.72 1.28 -10.58
N ASP A 512 -11.52 1.86 -10.59
CA ASP A 512 -10.28 1.12 -10.85
C ASP A 512 -9.91 0.24 -9.64
N PRO A 513 -9.62 -1.06 -9.84
CA PRO A 513 -9.19 -1.93 -8.74
C PRO A 513 -7.73 -1.71 -8.31
N ASN A 514 -7.00 -0.82 -8.97
CA ASN A 514 -5.62 -0.48 -8.66
C ASN A 514 -5.53 0.82 -7.86
N PRO A 515 -4.45 1.06 -7.11
CA PRO A 515 -4.26 2.32 -6.41
C PRO A 515 -3.99 3.45 -7.41
N VAL A 516 -4.73 4.56 -7.27
CA VAL A 516 -4.62 5.74 -8.11
C VAL A 516 -4.29 6.96 -7.27
N VAL A 517 -3.15 7.59 -7.55
CA VAL A 517 -2.76 8.87 -6.96
C VAL A 517 -3.24 9.98 -7.90
N ILE A 518 -3.98 10.94 -7.35
CA ILE A 518 -4.48 12.11 -8.10
C ILE A 518 -3.75 13.36 -7.61
N LEU A 519 -2.94 13.93 -8.49
CA LEU A 519 -2.22 15.16 -8.24
C LEU A 519 -3.12 16.35 -8.60
N GLU A 520 -3.49 17.14 -7.60
CA GLU A 520 -4.45 18.23 -7.76
C GLU A 520 -3.74 19.57 -7.59
N HIS A 521 -3.49 20.30 -8.68
CA HIS A 521 -2.74 21.54 -8.61
C HIS A 521 -3.51 22.65 -7.88
N LYS A 522 -3.04 23.07 -6.71
CA LYS A 522 -3.68 24.06 -5.83
C LYS A 522 -3.97 25.40 -6.51
N GLY A 523 -3.05 25.84 -7.38
CA GLY A 523 -3.22 27.07 -8.15
C GLY A 523 -4.38 27.04 -9.15
N LEU A 524 -4.87 25.85 -9.50
CA LEU A 524 -6.02 25.68 -10.41
C LEU A 524 -7.35 25.54 -9.67
N TYR A 525 -7.36 25.22 -8.39
CA TYR A 525 -8.58 24.94 -7.62
C TYR A 525 -9.66 26.00 -7.76
N TRP A 526 -9.27 27.27 -7.59
CA TRP A 526 -10.20 28.40 -7.59
C TRP A 526 -10.08 29.27 -8.84
N SER A 527 -9.16 28.95 -9.74
CA SER A 527 -8.86 29.76 -10.97
C SER A 527 -8.61 31.23 -10.65
N LYS A 528 -7.97 31.53 -9.52
CA LYS A 528 -7.68 32.91 -9.08
C LYS A 528 -6.35 33.44 -9.64
N ILE A 529 -5.48 32.53 -10.11
CA ILE A 529 -4.22 32.94 -10.77
C ILE A 529 -4.57 33.41 -12.19
N PRO A 530 -4.14 34.60 -12.62
CA PRO A 530 -4.37 35.09 -13.98
C PRO A 530 -3.92 34.07 -15.04
N GLY A 531 -4.75 33.87 -16.07
CA GLY A 531 -4.51 32.91 -17.15
C GLY A 531 -4.94 31.45 -16.83
N THR A 532 -5.48 31.18 -15.64
CA THR A 532 -5.97 29.84 -15.25
C THR A 532 -7.50 29.71 -15.29
N GLU A 533 -8.21 30.67 -15.87
CA GLU A 533 -9.69 30.68 -15.94
C GLU A 533 -10.27 29.49 -16.69
N GLY A 534 -9.47 28.88 -17.57
CA GLY A 534 -9.79 27.63 -18.28
C GLY A 534 -9.83 26.38 -17.41
N ALA A 535 -9.32 26.42 -16.15
CA ALA A 535 -9.45 25.33 -15.21
C ALA A 535 -10.89 25.15 -14.71
N MET A 536 -11.69 26.21 -14.70
CA MET A 536 -13.14 26.10 -14.53
C MET A 536 -13.77 25.42 -15.74
N SER A 537 -14.66 24.49 -15.49
CA SER A 537 -15.38 23.72 -16.52
C SER A 537 -16.89 23.84 -16.33
N ILE A 538 -17.67 23.66 -17.40
CA ILE A 538 -19.07 23.26 -17.25
C ILE A 538 -19.07 21.99 -16.41
N GLU A 539 -19.97 21.88 -15.42
CA GLU A 539 -20.04 20.69 -14.59
C GLU A 539 -20.44 19.48 -15.47
N PRO A 540 -19.57 18.46 -15.62
CA PRO A 540 -19.89 17.30 -16.42
C PRO A 540 -21.10 16.51 -15.88
N SER A 541 -21.67 15.66 -16.73
CA SER A 541 -22.76 14.76 -16.31
C SER A 541 -22.34 13.86 -15.17
N GLU A 542 -23.31 13.31 -14.44
CA GLU A 542 -23.03 12.45 -13.27
C GLU A 542 -22.31 11.16 -13.64
N ASP A 543 -22.50 10.65 -14.84
CA ASP A 543 -21.89 9.42 -15.38
C ASP A 543 -20.54 9.69 -16.09
N TYR A 544 -20.08 10.95 -16.14
CA TYR A 544 -18.87 11.31 -16.87
C TYR A 544 -17.62 10.66 -16.25
N MET A 545 -16.90 9.88 -17.06
CA MET A 545 -15.62 9.23 -16.70
C MET A 545 -14.64 9.30 -17.87
N ILE A 546 -13.37 9.41 -17.54
CA ILE A 546 -12.25 9.44 -18.48
C ILE A 546 -11.34 8.24 -18.23
N PRO A 547 -10.97 7.45 -19.25
CA PRO A 547 -10.02 6.36 -19.08
C PRO A 547 -8.64 6.91 -18.66
N ILE A 548 -8.08 6.30 -17.61
CA ILE A 548 -6.74 6.63 -17.10
C ILE A 548 -5.71 6.23 -18.17
N GLY A 549 -4.76 7.14 -18.47
CA GLY A 549 -3.74 6.91 -19.50
C GLY A 549 -4.13 7.43 -20.88
N LYS A 550 -5.16 8.28 -21.00
CA LYS A 550 -5.53 8.95 -22.25
C LYS A 550 -5.29 10.44 -22.17
N ALA A 551 -4.46 10.93 -23.08
CA ALA A 551 -4.15 12.35 -23.25
C ALA A 551 -5.25 13.09 -24.03
N ARG A 552 -5.20 14.43 -24.03
CA ARG A 552 -6.16 15.28 -24.74
C ARG A 552 -5.43 16.40 -25.47
N ILE A 553 -5.74 16.61 -26.76
CA ILE A 553 -5.35 17.81 -27.48
C ILE A 553 -6.23 18.95 -26.98
N VAL A 554 -5.64 19.96 -26.35
CA VAL A 554 -6.33 21.13 -25.82
C VAL A 554 -6.29 22.30 -26.79
N GLN A 555 -5.32 22.30 -27.72
CA GLN A 555 -5.20 23.23 -28.83
C GLN A 555 -4.58 22.53 -30.03
N SER A 556 -5.17 22.66 -31.21
CA SER A 556 -4.62 22.11 -32.45
C SER A 556 -3.83 23.21 -33.21
N ALA A 557 -2.79 22.78 -33.93
CA ALA A 557 -2.12 23.64 -34.91
C ALA A 557 -2.90 23.69 -36.24
N ASP A 558 -2.60 24.69 -37.08
CA ASP A 558 -3.15 24.80 -38.43
C ASP A 558 -2.58 23.71 -39.33
N GLU A 559 -3.45 23.02 -40.08
CA GLU A 559 -3.03 21.89 -40.94
C GLU A 559 -2.02 22.33 -42.04
N THR A 560 -2.14 23.56 -42.52
CA THR A 560 -1.22 24.08 -43.55
C THR A 560 0.17 24.28 -42.97
N LYS A 561 0.25 24.83 -41.76
CA LYS A 561 1.52 25.03 -41.05
C LYS A 561 2.16 23.68 -40.63
N MET A 562 1.35 22.71 -40.20
CA MET A 562 1.87 21.35 -39.95
C MET A 562 2.48 20.75 -41.22
N LYS A 563 1.81 20.82 -42.35
CA LYS A 563 2.31 20.28 -43.62
C LYS A 563 3.56 21.00 -44.15
N GLN A 564 3.77 22.25 -43.75
CA GLN A 564 4.92 23.05 -44.11
C GLN A 564 6.12 22.90 -43.17
N GLY A 565 5.97 22.12 -42.06
CA GLY A 565 7.00 22.00 -41.02
C GLY A 565 7.16 23.26 -40.15
N GLU A 566 6.16 24.17 -40.19
CA GLU A 566 6.13 25.45 -39.46
C GLU A 566 5.39 25.34 -38.12
N SER A 567 5.22 24.15 -37.58
CA SER A 567 4.51 23.92 -36.32
C SER A 567 5.34 23.12 -35.32
N ILE A 568 4.95 23.22 -34.07
CA ILE A 568 5.51 22.43 -32.97
C ILE A 568 4.43 21.72 -32.12
N GLY A 569 4.78 20.61 -31.50
CA GLY A 569 3.97 19.97 -30.49
C GLY A 569 4.47 20.30 -29.08
N VAL A 570 3.57 20.73 -28.21
CA VAL A 570 3.83 20.91 -26.78
C VAL A 570 3.18 19.76 -26.01
N ILE A 571 3.94 19.06 -25.19
CA ILE A 571 3.44 18.01 -24.27
C ILE A 571 3.56 18.53 -22.86
N THR A 572 2.46 18.53 -22.11
CA THR A 572 2.41 19.10 -20.78
C THR A 572 1.30 18.49 -19.93
N TYR A 573 1.12 18.96 -18.70
CA TYR A 573 0.08 18.56 -17.75
C TYR A 573 -0.12 19.63 -16.67
N GLY A 574 -1.22 19.54 -15.92
CA GLY A 574 -1.51 20.46 -14.82
C GLY A 574 -1.43 21.92 -15.21
N ARG A 575 -0.68 22.72 -14.45
CA ARG A 575 -0.52 24.16 -14.70
C ARG A 575 0.25 24.47 -15.99
N GLY A 576 1.11 23.58 -16.45
CA GLY A 576 1.87 23.72 -17.69
C GLY A 576 0.99 23.94 -18.92
N VAL A 577 -0.25 23.43 -18.92
CA VAL A 577 -1.26 23.65 -19.96
C VAL A 577 -1.54 25.16 -20.14
N TYR A 578 -1.69 25.87 -19.02
CA TYR A 578 -2.04 27.32 -19.06
C TYR A 578 -0.88 28.18 -19.49
N TRP A 579 0.35 27.88 -19.07
CA TRP A 579 1.53 28.57 -19.58
C TRP A 579 1.71 28.35 -21.08
N SER A 580 1.42 27.15 -21.55
CA SER A 580 1.53 26.79 -22.97
C SER A 580 0.44 27.46 -23.81
N LEU A 581 -0.81 27.52 -23.35
CA LEU A 581 -1.91 28.21 -24.00
C LEU A 581 -1.65 29.71 -24.10
N GLU A 582 -1.13 30.32 -23.05
CA GLU A 582 -0.81 31.76 -23.08
C GLU A 582 0.35 32.06 -24.04
N ALA A 583 1.42 31.28 -24.01
CA ALA A 583 2.56 31.41 -24.91
C ALA A 583 2.13 31.23 -26.38
N ALA A 584 1.27 30.26 -26.67
CA ALA A 584 0.80 29.93 -28.02
C ALA A 584 0.07 31.09 -28.70
N LYS A 585 -0.49 32.05 -27.95
CA LYS A 585 -1.14 33.25 -28.55
C LYS A 585 -0.21 34.08 -29.42
N SER A 586 1.10 34.05 -29.19
CA SER A 586 2.11 34.74 -29.99
C SER A 586 2.54 33.95 -31.24
N PHE A 587 2.04 32.74 -31.45
CA PHE A 587 2.41 31.81 -32.52
C PHE A 587 1.15 31.26 -33.20
N GLU A 588 0.35 32.11 -33.78
CA GLU A 588 -0.96 31.78 -34.34
C GLU A 588 -0.90 30.59 -35.31
N GLY A 589 -1.64 29.53 -34.98
CA GLY A 589 -1.75 28.31 -35.77
C GLY A 589 -0.48 27.40 -35.77
N GLN A 590 0.59 27.75 -35.05
CA GLN A 590 1.85 26.99 -35.09
C GLN A 590 2.01 26.00 -33.95
N VAL A 591 1.15 26.02 -32.92
CA VAL A 591 1.32 25.23 -31.70
C VAL A 591 0.15 24.27 -31.46
N GLU A 592 0.44 22.98 -31.43
CA GLU A 592 -0.46 21.96 -30.89
C GLU A 592 -0.08 21.70 -29.44
N ILE A 593 -1.08 21.63 -28.55
CA ILE A 593 -0.85 21.38 -27.12
C ILE A 593 -1.57 20.10 -26.73
N LEU A 594 -0.80 19.11 -26.20
CA LEU A 594 -1.25 17.86 -25.69
C LEU A 594 -1.16 17.86 -24.15
N ASP A 595 -2.30 17.79 -23.48
CA ASP A 595 -2.42 17.57 -22.04
C ASP A 595 -2.39 16.07 -21.75
N LEU A 596 -1.38 15.62 -21.03
CA LEU A 596 -1.20 14.20 -20.71
C LEU A 596 -2.30 13.66 -19.78
N ARG A 597 -2.82 14.45 -18.87
CA ARG A 597 -3.79 14.06 -17.83
C ARG A 597 -3.33 12.89 -16.93
N SER A 598 -2.41 12.07 -17.40
CA SER A 598 -1.86 10.89 -16.68
C SER A 598 -0.33 10.85 -16.78
N ILE A 599 0.31 10.62 -15.64
CA ILE A 599 1.76 10.41 -15.53
C ILE A 599 2.09 8.91 -15.65
N ASN A 600 1.23 8.05 -15.10
CA ASN A 600 1.36 6.60 -15.19
C ASN A 600 -0.05 5.94 -15.15
N PRO A 601 -0.48 5.19 -16.16
CA PRO A 601 0.21 4.96 -17.44
C PRO A 601 0.21 6.21 -18.35
N LEU A 602 1.14 6.23 -19.30
CA LEU A 602 1.28 7.26 -20.33
C LEU A 602 0.54 6.91 -21.61
N ASP A 603 -0.05 7.90 -22.27
CA ASP A 603 -0.57 7.78 -23.65
C ASP A 603 0.57 7.90 -24.69
N MET A 604 1.34 6.82 -24.82
CA MET A 604 2.47 6.79 -25.76
C MET A 604 2.04 6.92 -27.22
N GLU A 605 0.81 6.50 -27.54
CA GLU A 605 0.25 6.62 -28.89
C GLU A 605 -0.01 8.08 -29.26
N ALA A 606 -0.69 8.83 -28.39
CA ALA A 606 -0.94 10.26 -28.63
C ALA A 606 0.35 11.09 -28.70
N MET A 607 1.31 10.80 -27.82
CA MET A 607 2.61 11.48 -27.82
C MET A 607 3.44 11.14 -29.06
N GLY A 608 3.45 9.87 -29.49
CA GLY A 608 4.12 9.44 -30.72
C GLY A 608 3.52 10.13 -31.94
N ALA A 609 2.20 10.11 -32.06
CA ALA A 609 1.49 10.80 -33.16
C ALA A 609 1.78 12.31 -33.19
N LEU A 610 1.95 12.95 -32.03
CA LEU A 610 2.37 14.36 -31.97
C LEU A 610 3.79 14.57 -32.50
N CYS A 611 4.74 13.67 -32.10
CA CYS A 611 6.11 13.73 -32.65
C CYS A 611 6.14 13.55 -34.17
N GLU A 612 5.35 12.62 -34.71
CA GLU A 612 5.25 12.36 -36.16
C GLU A 612 4.65 13.55 -36.93
N ARG A 613 3.67 14.25 -36.34
CA ARG A 613 3.03 15.40 -37.00
C ARG A 613 3.90 16.66 -37.07
N HIS A 614 4.70 16.88 -36.01
CA HIS A 614 5.36 18.18 -35.83
C HIS A 614 6.88 18.15 -36.02
N GLY A 615 7.54 17.01 -35.79
CA GLY A 615 8.99 16.91 -35.83
C GLY A 615 9.73 17.73 -34.76
N LYS A 616 9.09 18.69 -34.14
CA LYS A 616 9.61 19.61 -33.12
C LYS A 616 8.77 19.54 -31.87
N VAL A 617 9.36 19.19 -30.74
CA VAL A 617 8.63 18.90 -29.49
C VAL A 617 9.19 19.69 -28.33
N LEU A 618 8.29 20.33 -27.58
CA LEU A 618 8.55 21.01 -26.31
C LEU A 618 7.84 20.31 -25.19
N LEU A 619 8.56 19.97 -24.13
CA LEU A 619 7.99 19.48 -22.86
C LEU A 619 7.91 20.61 -21.87
N VAL A 620 6.79 20.76 -21.16
CA VAL A 620 6.60 21.79 -20.14
C VAL A 620 6.15 21.18 -18.84
N THR A 621 6.86 21.47 -17.75
CA THR A 621 6.54 20.99 -16.39
C THR A 621 6.83 22.05 -15.33
N GLU A 622 6.13 22.00 -14.21
CA GLU A 622 6.45 22.79 -13.02
C GLU A 622 7.60 22.18 -12.18
N GLU A 623 7.85 20.87 -12.32
CA GLU A 623 8.91 20.17 -11.62
C GLU A 623 10.30 20.76 -11.96
N SER A 624 11.26 20.66 -11.04
CA SER A 624 12.67 21.02 -11.31
C SER A 624 13.24 20.18 -12.45
N ILE A 625 14.18 20.73 -13.24
CA ILE A 625 14.62 20.13 -14.50
C ILE A 625 15.41 18.84 -14.29
N GLU A 626 16.35 18.82 -13.34
CA GLU A 626 17.25 17.70 -13.18
C GLU A 626 16.55 16.45 -12.62
N CYS A 627 16.71 15.33 -13.29
CA CYS A 627 16.08 14.05 -12.95
C CYS A 627 14.53 14.09 -12.98
N SER A 628 13.94 15.08 -13.65
CA SER A 628 12.49 15.23 -13.74
C SER A 628 11.83 14.11 -14.56
N PHE A 629 10.53 13.93 -14.35
CA PHE A 629 9.69 13.07 -15.16
C PHE A 629 9.79 13.45 -16.66
N THR A 630 9.83 14.75 -16.98
CA THR A 630 9.94 15.24 -18.35
C THR A 630 11.29 14.94 -19.00
N GLN A 631 12.40 14.95 -18.27
CA GLN A 631 13.70 14.47 -18.80
C GLN A 631 13.66 12.99 -19.19
N ALA A 632 13.08 12.15 -18.33
CA ALA A 632 12.90 10.75 -18.63
C ALA A 632 11.99 10.53 -19.84
N LEU A 633 10.93 11.34 -19.95
CA LEU A 633 10.00 11.31 -21.08
C LEU A 633 10.69 11.77 -22.38
N ALA A 634 11.47 12.85 -22.36
CA ALA A 634 12.27 13.31 -23.49
C ALA A 634 13.19 12.21 -24.01
N GLY A 635 13.93 11.56 -23.12
CA GLY A 635 14.80 10.43 -23.49
C GLY A 635 14.05 9.26 -24.11
N ARG A 636 12.84 8.96 -23.60
CA ARG A 636 11.97 7.92 -24.12
C ARG A 636 11.45 8.24 -25.52
N LEU A 637 10.95 9.45 -25.73
CA LEU A 637 10.45 9.92 -27.02
C LEU A 637 11.59 10.04 -28.05
N GLN A 638 12.72 10.61 -27.65
CA GLN A 638 13.91 10.69 -28.50
C GLN A 638 14.34 9.32 -29.01
N ARG A 639 14.31 8.30 -28.13
CA ARG A 639 14.68 6.93 -28.52
C ARG A 639 13.66 6.26 -29.44
N SER A 640 12.36 6.45 -29.18
CA SER A 640 11.29 5.76 -29.93
C SER A 640 10.89 6.44 -31.23
N HIS A 641 11.08 7.76 -31.34
CA HIS A 641 10.61 8.58 -32.49
C HIS A 641 11.72 9.42 -33.11
N PHE A 642 13.00 9.05 -32.93
CA PHE A 642 14.16 9.79 -33.43
C PHE A 642 14.07 10.15 -34.92
N THR A 643 13.58 9.23 -35.74
CA THR A 643 13.48 9.43 -37.21
C THR A 643 12.40 10.43 -37.64
N PHE A 644 11.54 10.85 -36.74
CA PHE A 644 10.49 11.84 -36.97
C PHE A 644 10.86 13.21 -36.40
N LEU A 645 11.95 13.32 -35.62
CA LEU A 645 12.35 14.58 -35.00
C LEU A 645 13.30 15.38 -35.86
N ASP A 646 12.92 16.64 -36.11
CA ASP A 646 13.72 17.62 -36.82
C ASP A 646 14.65 18.43 -35.92
N ALA A 647 14.38 18.39 -34.59
CA ALA A 647 15.14 19.10 -33.57
C ALA A 647 15.30 18.23 -32.30
N PRO A 648 16.28 18.49 -31.41
CA PRO A 648 16.28 17.94 -30.06
C PRO A 648 15.00 18.32 -29.32
N ILE A 649 14.49 17.41 -28.53
CA ILE A 649 13.34 17.69 -27.64
C ILE A 649 13.77 18.75 -26.62
N GLU A 650 13.07 19.87 -26.58
CA GLU A 650 13.31 20.98 -25.67
C GLU A 650 12.48 20.77 -24.37
N ILE A 651 12.97 21.29 -23.25
CA ILE A 651 12.25 21.21 -21.95
C ILE A 651 12.21 22.59 -21.32
N VAL A 652 11.04 23.02 -20.89
CA VAL A 652 10.84 24.16 -19.98
C VAL A 652 10.36 23.66 -18.65
N ALA A 653 11.16 23.85 -17.61
CA ALA A 653 10.95 23.38 -16.26
C ALA A 653 11.39 24.43 -15.24
N SER A 654 11.12 24.18 -13.95
CA SER A 654 11.65 25.02 -12.88
C SER A 654 13.17 24.88 -12.74
N ILE A 655 13.81 25.92 -12.21
CA ILE A 655 15.23 25.92 -11.87
C ILE A 655 15.45 24.98 -10.69
N ASP A 656 16.57 24.24 -10.70
CA ASP A 656 16.92 23.33 -9.61
C ASP A 656 17.29 24.09 -8.34
N THR A 657 16.42 23.96 -7.34
CA THR A 657 16.61 24.52 -6.00
C THR A 657 16.10 23.55 -4.94
N PRO A 658 16.62 23.57 -3.72
CA PRO A 658 16.16 22.69 -2.64
C PRO A 658 14.68 22.89 -2.27
N ALA A 659 14.11 24.07 -2.53
CA ALA A 659 12.71 24.39 -2.23
C ALA A 659 12.26 25.61 -3.03
N ILE A 660 10.96 25.77 -3.16
CA ILE A 660 10.35 26.98 -3.73
C ILE A 660 10.34 28.07 -2.67
N PRO A 661 10.93 29.26 -2.94
CA PRO A 661 11.04 30.33 -1.95
C PRO A 661 9.69 31.00 -1.67
N LEU A 662 9.54 31.57 -0.46
CA LEU A 662 8.32 32.26 -0.02
C LEU A 662 8.10 33.59 -0.75
N ASN A 663 9.17 34.32 -1.10
CA ASN A 663 9.08 35.62 -1.79
C ASN A 663 8.55 35.41 -3.20
N GLY A 664 7.50 36.14 -3.59
CA GLY A 664 6.83 36.00 -4.88
C GLY A 664 7.72 36.29 -6.11
N ASP A 665 8.68 37.22 -6.00
CA ASP A 665 9.60 37.50 -7.12
C ASP A 665 10.60 36.34 -7.31
N LEU A 666 11.06 35.76 -6.23
CA LEU A 666 11.94 34.56 -6.29
C LEU A 666 11.19 33.34 -6.79
N GLU A 667 9.94 33.15 -6.36
CA GLU A 667 9.06 32.09 -6.87
C GLU A 667 8.84 32.23 -8.37
N ALA A 668 8.49 33.44 -8.83
CA ALA A 668 8.26 33.73 -10.23
C ALA A 668 9.52 33.56 -11.12
N ALA A 669 10.68 33.93 -10.59
CA ALA A 669 11.96 33.74 -11.27
C ALA A 669 12.29 32.24 -11.45
N LEU A 670 11.97 31.41 -10.42
CA LEU A 670 12.23 29.99 -10.40
C LEU A 670 11.30 29.20 -11.32
N LEU A 671 10.00 29.43 -11.23
CA LEU A 671 8.97 28.67 -11.95
C LEU A 671 8.98 28.92 -13.46
N PRO A 672 8.47 28.00 -14.30
CA PRO A 672 8.05 28.32 -15.67
C PRO A 672 6.97 29.39 -15.70
N ASN A 673 6.90 30.05 -16.85
CA ASN A 673 5.85 31.00 -17.17
C ASN A 673 5.65 31.06 -18.70
N ALA A 674 4.67 31.82 -19.17
CA ALA A 674 4.37 31.93 -20.59
C ALA A 674 5.54 32.49 -21.43
N GLU A 675 6.35 33.39 -20.89
CA GLU A 675 7.53 33.92 -21.56
C GLU A 675 8.62 32.88 -21.79
N LYS A 676 8.92 32.08 -20.75
CA LYS A 676 9.90 30.96 -20.85
C LYS A 676 9.42 29.91 -21.85
N VAL A 677 8.12 29.60 -21.85
CA VAL A 677 7.52 28.67 -22.82
C VAL A 677 7.59 29.25 -24.23
N ALA A 678 7.23 30.56 -24.43
CA ALA A 678 7.34 31.22 -25.72
C ALA A 678 8.78 31.25 -26.27
N ALA A 679 9.78 31.41 -25.39
CA ALA A 679 11.19 31.30 -25.76
C ALA A 679 11.56 29.90 -26.26
N GLY A 680 11.06 28.85 -25.60
CA GLY A 680 11.23 27.46 -26.05
C GLY A 680 10.57 27.16 -27.37
N ILE A 681 9.34 27.65 -27.58
CA ILE A 681 8.61 27.59 -28.86
C ILE A 681 9.42 28.25 -29.96
N ASN A 682 9.83 29.50 -29.74
CA ASN A 682 10.59 30.27 -30.74
C ASN A 682 11.95 29.59 -31.08
N LYS A 683 12.64 29.02 -30.10
CA LYS A 683 13.87 28.28 -30.33
C LYS A 683 13.64 27.13 -31.30
N LEU A 684 12.58 26.32 -31.06
CA LEU A 684 12.24 25.16 -31.91
C LEU A 684 11.75 25.57 -33.32
N LEU A 685 10.98 26.65 -33.45
CA LEU A 685 10.53 27.11 -34.76
C LEU A 685 11.68 27.63 -35.64
N ASN A 686 12.76 28.13 -35.05
CA ASN A 686 13.97 28.59 -35.77
C ASN A 686 15.01 27.47 -35.98
N TYR A 687 14.74 26.27 -35.53
CA TYR A 687 15.60 25.10 -35.77
C TYR A 687 15.35 24.53 -37.16
#